data_510fc08907a036c00c666f2c3f28b24a
#
_entry.id   510fc08907a036c00c666f2c3f28b24a
#
_cell.length_a   1.000
_cell.length_b   1.000
_cell.length_c   1.000
_cell.angle_alpha   90.00
_cell.angle_beta   90.00
_cell.angle_gamma   90.00
#
_symmetry.space_group_name_H-M   'P 1'
#
loop_
_entity.id
_entity.type
_entity.pdbx_description
1 polymer ?
#
loop_
_entity_poly.entity_id
_entity_poly.type
_entity_poly.pdbx_seq_one_letter_code
_entity_poly.pdbx_strand_id
1 'polypeptide(L)'
;MANSLYAVEKENNETKLDGVVVSASGFSQQIKEAPASISVISGDELTKDSFTSLHSIAQKVPGVNVVGGEDGAASGISIRGMEKSQTLVLIDGKRVNSSSANPKGGAGDMNSNFIPPAEAIERIEVIRGPMSSLYGSDAVGGVINIITKKDFSKFSGNVGISTTINTHKGIGDGRQGDFYLNLPLYKDLFALQLWGYKKLRDEDNYKGGYQKSDKRNLSAKLWITPDEHNKFFILGSSERHDYSRTVGKTATIKTNKVLNAYDYEKKSYGVGYLGEFDSLNADISYIYDQTQRTSLFDKFIPAKVKNHNFNSKFTTFFGAHTLTFGYDFSKQNVGTTFIVSNASRNGLKDPKTYSMSEHAGFIEDEWQILDEKLFLTLGSRLTHNEFFGNHLSPRAYLVYNATDTLSLKGGVATGYKTPDVNQISTEVGTIQGGWTIVDFGNKDLKPEKSTTYEVGAYYDNQADLRGSVTLFRNEFKDKILDTDGSNVNKIPAFGPCPPSAKIPSVGCPGWGTYFNIEGATVWGVELSGDYDILSNLNLSSNYTYNKSKIKTGNPTINTPRGPMKFSETNLARLDGKSLTATPEHTLHATLTYKPVKSVKTFFGANYESKLTSVNFGAGNRVRENTKDLLTFDTGVSWDANKHLTLSLNAYNIFDKVRYDEALADDGNYYWYPQEGRRFWFKVAAKW
;
A
#
# COMPACT_ATOMS: atom_id res chain seq x y z
N MET A 1 24.39 12.53 -30.46
CA MET A 1 24.98 11.36 -29.78
C MET A 1 24.01 10.82 -28.69
N ALA A 2 22.77 10.52 -29.11
CA ALA A 2 21.73 9.98 -28.22
C ALA A 2 21.51 8.47 -28.41
N ASN A 3 22.41 7.76 -29.11
CA ASN A 3 22.24 6.37 -29.52
C ASN A 3 22.98 5.35 -28.64
N SER A 4 23.47 5.71 -27.45
CA SER A 4 24.24 4.75 -26.64
C SER A 4 23.49 4.09 -25.48
N LEU A 5 22.25 4.47 -25.20
CA LEU A 5 21.46 3.87 -24.12
C LEU A 5 20.52 2.72 -24.56
N TYR A 6 20.34 2.49 -25.86
CA TYR A 6 19.49 1.41 -26.41
C TYR A 6 20.26 0.19 -26.91
N ALA A 7 21.58 0.15 -26.80
CA ALA A 7 22.42 -0.91 -27.35
C ALA A 7 23.16 -1.75 -26.29
N VAL A 8 22.51 -2.03 -25.15
CA VAL A 8 22.98 -3.05 -24.19
C VAL A 8 21.98 -4.22 -24.16
N GLU A 9 21.66 -4.73 -25.33
CA GLU A 9 21.10 -6.06 -25.51
C GLU A 9 21.94 -6.81 -26.51
N LYS A 10 22.87 -7.59 -26.00
CA LYS A 10 23.38 -8.89 -26.46
C LYS A 10 24.85 -9.05 -26.11
N GLU A 11 25.07 -9.47 -24.89
CA GLU A 11 26.12 -10.46 -24.60
C GLU A 11 25.86 -11.04 -23.21
N ASN A 12 25.99 -12.35 -23.10
CA ASN A 12 25.77 -13.20 -21.95
C ASN A 12 26.54 -12.73 -20.69
N ASN A 13 25.95 -11.83 -19.93
CA ASN A 13 26.19 -11.67 -18.52
C ASN A 13 24.84 -11.30 -17.91
N GLU A 14 24.43 -11.96 -16.82
CA GLU A 14 23.31 -11.57 -15.98
C GLU A 14 23.55 -10.12 -15.51
N THR A 15 23.26 -9.14 -16.36
CA THR A 15 23.23 -7.74 -15.96
C THR A 15 22.08 -7.61 -14.99
N LYS A 16 22.40 -7.42 -13.73
CA LYS A 16 21.42 -7.17 -12.67
C LYS A 16 20.50 -6.02 -13.12
N LEU A 17 19.27 -6.33 -13.49
CA LEU A 17 18.18 -5.38 -13.74
C LEU A 17 17.86 -4.52 -12.51
N ASP A 18 18.57 -4.73 -11.41
CA ASP A 18 18.40 -4.05 -10.11
C ASP A 18 18.69 -2.54 -10.14
N GLY A 19 19.17 -2.02 -11.26
CA GLY A 19 19.58 -0.62 -11.38
C GLY A 19 18.61 0.30 -12.15
N VAL A 20 17.54 -0.22 -12.76
CA VAL A 20 16.63 0.57 -13.61
C VAL A 20 15.25 0.73 -12.99
N VAL A 21 14.75 1.96 -12.98
CA VAL A 21 13.44 2.33 -12.42
C VAL A 21 12.64 3.17 -13.42
N VAL A 22 11.33 3.11 -13.31
CA VAL A 22 10.38 3.86 -14.15
C VAL A 22 9.50 4.80 -13.35
N SER A 23 9.24 4.47 -12.08
CA SER A 23 8.20 5.15 -11.31
C SER A 23 8.56 6.55 -10.85
N ALA A 24 9.86 6.90 -10.78
CA ALA A 24 10.30 8.19 -10.25
C ALA A 24 10.12 9.36 -11.23
N SER A 25 10.18 9.09 -12.53
CA SER A 25 10.13 10.11 -13.61
C SER A 25 9.16 9.75 -14.73
N GLY A 26 8.61 8.52 -14.68
CA GLY A 26 7.70 8.04 -15.71
C GLY A 26 8.37 7.45 -16.96
N PHE A 27 9.70 7.39 -16.99
CA PHE A 27 10.51 6.74 -18.01
C PHE A 27 11.64 5.94 -17.38
N SER A 28 12.25 5.02 -18.14
CA SER A 28 13.33 4.16 -17.63
C SER A 28 14.62 4.94 -17.40
N GLN A 29 15.18 4.88 -16.20
CA GLN A 29 16.44 5.51 -15.81
C GLN A 29 17.15 4.73 -14.73
N GLN A 30 18.44 5.01 -14.51
CA GLN A 30 19.21 4.39 -13.45
C GLN A 30 18.77 4.91 -12.07
N ILE A 31 18.81 4.06 -11.03
CA ILE A 31 18.47 4.48 -9.66
C ILE A 31 19.31 5.68 -9.22
N LYS A 32 20.59 5.73 -9.58
CA LYS A 32 21.49 6.86 -9.23
C LYS A 32 21.03 8.19 -9.78
N GLU A 33 20.31 8.22 -10.91
CA GLU A 33 19.82 9.41 -11.59
C GLU A 33 18.37 9.74 -11.22
N ALA A 34 17.63 8.77 -10.67
CA ALA A 34 16.22 8.93 -10.33
C ALA A 34 16.01 10.09 -9.34
N PRO A 35 15.13 11.08 -9.65
CA PRO A 35 14.89 12.24 -8.81
C PRO A 35 13.97 11.91 -7.63
N ALA A 36 14.29 10.88 -6.87
CA ALA A 36 13.55 10.43 -5.68
C ALA A 36 14.39 9.47 -4.84
N SER A 37 13.97 9.28 -3.58
CA SER A 37 14.42 8.17 -2.74
C SER A 37 13.66 6.91 -3.14
N ILE A 38 14.31 6.00 -3.88
CA ILE A 38 13.68 4.79 -4.44
C ILE A 38 14.39 3.53 -4.02
N SER A 39 13.64 2.45 -3.84
CA SER A 39 14.14 1.09 -3.62
C SER A 39 13.47 0.13 -4.59
N VAL A 40 14.20 -0.89 -5.03
CA VAL A 40 13.74 -1.92 -5.96
C VAL A 40 13.88 -3.29 -5.32
N ILE A 41 12.86 -4.12 -5.45
CA ILE A 41 12.85 -5.52 -5.02
C ILE A 41 12.55 -6.37 -6.25
N SER A 42 13.44 -7.31 -6.57
CA SER A 42 13.28 -8.16 -7.75
C SER A 42 12.21 -9.25 -7.55
N GLY A 43 11.55 -9.67 -8.63
CA GLY A 43 10.58 -10.76 -8.60
C GLY A 43 11.21 -12.10 -8.18
N ASP A 44 12.46 -12.35 -8.56
CA ASP A 44 13.20 -13.55 -8.15
C ASP A 44 13.42 -13.61 -6.63
N GLU A 45 13.65 -12.48 -6.01
CA GLU A 45 13.75 -12.39 -4.56
C GLU A 45 12.40 -12.68 -3.89
N LEU A 46 11.30 -12.14 -4.44
CA LEU A 46 9.95 -12.37 -3.92
C LEU A 46 9.51 -13.83 -4.02
N THR A 47 9.89 -14.53 -5.09
CA THR A 47 9.50 -15.95 -5.29
C THR A 47 10.19 -16.92 -4.34
N LYS A 48 11.37 -16.57 -3.82
CA LYS A 48 12.16 -17.38 -2.87
C LYS A 48 11.81 -17.10 -1.41
N ASP A 49 11.05 -16.04 -1.16
CA ASP A 49 10.55 -15.66 0.17
C ASP A 49 9.06 -15.96 0.31
N SER A 50 8.54 -15.88 1.55
CA SER A 50 7.09 -15.96 1.81
C SER A 50 6.40 -14.67 1.39
N PHE A 51 6.33 -14.41 0.08
CA PHE A 51 5.59 -13.27 -0.45
C PHE A 51 4.10 -13.61 -0.51
N THR A 52 3.36 -13.18 0.48
CA THR A 52 1.91 -13.41 0.57
C THR A 52 1.10 -12.14 0.41
N SER A 53 1.75 -10.99 0.61
CA SER A 53 1.18 -9.65 0.50
C SER A 53 2.30 -8.61 0.43
N LEU A 54 1.97 -7.36 0.19
CA LEU A 54 2.96 -6.26 0.24
C LEU A 54 3.63 -6.07 1.61
N HIS A 55 3.15 -6.71 2.66
CA HIS A 55 3.78 -6.61 3.99
C HIS A 55 5.21 -7.17 4.02
N SER A 56 5.49 -8.19 3.22
CA SER A 56 6.82 -8.79 3.13
C SER A 56 7.89 -7.83 2.57
N ILE A 57 7.49 -6.74 1.88
CA ILE A 57 8.44 -5.73 1.40
C ILE A 57 8.90 -4.76 2.50
N ALA A 58 8.15 -4.64 3.60
CA ALA A 58 8.46 -3.68 4.65
C ALA A 58 9.84 -3.93 5.29
N GLN A 59 10.24 -5.18 5.39
CA GLN A 59 11.57 -5.55 5.91
C GLN A 59 12.72 -5.27 4.94
N LYS A 60 12.41 -5.04 3.66
CA LYS A 60 13.42 -4.86 2.60
C LYS A 60 13.64 -3.40 2.24
N VAL A 61 12.76 -2.50 2.66
CA VAL A 61 12.77 -1.09 2.26
C VAL A 61 12.81 -0.18 3.48
N PRO A 62 13.80 0.71 3.61
CA PRO A 62 13.84 1.67 4.71
C PRO A 62 12.61 2.60 4.66
N GLY A 63 12.13 3.04 5.82
CA GLY A 63 10.99 3.94 5.94
C GLY A 63 9.62 3.31 5.68
N VAL A 64 9.55 2.01 5.38
CA VAL A 64 8.31 1.26 5.15
C VAL A 64 7.93 0.45 6.38
N ASN A 65 6.69 0.58 6.83
CA ASN A 65 6.17 -0.12 8.01
C ASN A 65 4.84 -0.79 7.68
N VAL A 66 4.57 -1.91 8.33
CA VAL A 66 3.27 -2.59 8.28
C VAL A 66 2.34 -2.00 9.32
N VAL A 67 1.15 -1.61 8.89
CA VAL A 67 0.07 -1.19 9.78
C VAL A 67 -1.01 -2.26 9.74
N GLY A 68 -1.27 -2.88 10.88
CA GLY A 68 -2.12 -4.07 10.94
C GLY A 68 -1.32 -5.35 10.66
N GLY A 69 -1.90 -6.50 10.91
CA GLY A 69 -1.20 -7.76 10.69
C GLY A 69 -1.23 -8.23 9.24
N GLU A 70 -0.35 -9.15 8.89
CA GLU A 70 -0.10 -9.61 7.53
C GLU A 70 -1.35 -10.14 6.81
N ASP A 71 -2.25 -10.83 7.49
CA ASP A 71 -3.48 -11.38 6.93
C ASP A 71 -4.76 -10.71 7.40
N GLY A 72 -4.65 -9.61 8.15
CA GLY A 72 -5.80 -8.85 8.62
C GLY A 72 -6.49 -8.09 7.48
N ALA A 73 -7.82 -8.05 7.51
CA ALA A 73 -8.59 -7.26 6.54
C ALA A 73 -8.32 -5.74 6.65
N ALA A 74 -7.71 -5.31 7.76
CA ALA A 74 -7.38 -3.91 8.02
C ALA A 74 -5.88 -3.59 7.82
N SER A 75 -5.13 -4.52 7.23
CA SER A 75 -3.69 -4.36 7.02
C SER A 75 -3.36 -3.39 5.89
N GLY A 76 -2.25 -2.71 6.01
CA GLY A 76 -1.76 -1.78 4.98
C GLY A 76 -0.30 -1.42 5.19
N ILE A 77 0.25 -0.67 4.25
CA ILE A 77 1.62 -0.20 4.29
C ILE A 77 1.64 1.31 4.56
N SER A 78 2.49 1.71 5.47
CA SER A 78 2.83 3.08 5.81
C SER A 78 4.24 3.40 5.33
N ILE A 79 4.43 4.52 4.68
CA ILE A 79 5.75 5.02 4.28
C ILE A 79 6.05 6.27 5.11
N ARG A 80 7.21 6.32 5.80
CA ARG A 80 7.65 7.44 6.63
C ARG A 80 6.60 7.87 7.67
N GLY A 81 5.85 6.90 8.24
CA GLY A 81 4.82 7.16 9.25
C GLY A 81 3.51 7.75 8.73
N MET A 82 3.33 7.81 7.41
CA MET A 82 2.07 8.21 6.79
C MET A 82 1.02 7.14 6.95
N GLU A 83 -0.26 7.53 6.95
CA GLU A 83 -1.33 6.54 6.98
C GLU A 83 -1.32 5.66 5.73
N LYS A 84 -1.76 4.41 5.86
CA LYS A 84 -1.87 3.48 4.73
C LYS A 84 -2.70 4.04 3.57
N SER A 85 -3.69 4.87 3.85
CA SER A 85 -4.52 5.56 2.84
C SER A 85 -3.77 6.66 2.08
N GLN A 86 -2.55 7.00 2.51
CA GLN A 86 -1.66 8.00 1.92
C GLN A 86 -0.49 7.37 1.17
N THR A 87 -0.50 6.03 1.01
CA THR A 87 0.45 5.27 0.20
C THR A 87 -0.27 4.76 -1.05
N LEU A 88 0.15 5.23 -2.22
CA LEU A 88 -0.45 4.82 -3.48
C LEU A 88 0.15 3.50 -3.96
N VAL A 89 -0.71 2.53 -4.29
CA VAL A 89 -0.29 1.26 -4.90
C VAL A 89 -0.67 1.26 -6.38
N LEU A 90 0.29 0.91 -7.22
CA LEU A 90 0.14 0.80 -8.67
C LEU A 90 0.48 -0.61 -9.15
N ILE A 91 -0.12 -1.04 -10.25
CA ILE A 91 0.30 -2.18 -11.05
C ILE A 91 0.56 -1.67 -12.47
N ASP A 92 1.79 -1.83 -12.97
CA ASP A 92 2.24 -1.29 -14.27
C ASP A 92 1.94 0.20 -14.42
N GLY A 93 2.11 0.99 -13.36
CA GLY A 93 1.82 2.44 -13.33
C GLY A 93 0.33 2.80 -13.24
N LYS A 94 -0.58 1.83 -13.15
CA LYS A 94 -2.02 2.05 -13.07
C LYS A 94 -2.51 1.87 -11.63
N ARG A 95 -3.38 2.78 -11.16
CA ARG A 95 -3.89 2.74 -9.78
C ARG A 95 -4.59 1.43 -9.46
N VAL A 96 -4.19 0.81 -8.36
CA VAL A 96 -5.00 -0.19 -7.68
C VAL A 96 -5.98 0.56 -6.79
N ASN A 97 -7.12 0.93 -7.34
CA ASN A 97 -8.14 1.60 -6.56
C ASN A 97 -8.64 0.68 -5.46
N SER A 98 -8.44 1.10 -4.24
CA SER A 98 -9.05 0.46 -3.11
C SER A 98 -10.33 1.17 -2.73
N SER A 99 -11.03 0.51 -1.92
CA SER A 99 -12.22 1.02 -1.31
C SER A 99 -11.90 1.69 0.06
N SER A 100 -11.08 2.73 0.10
CA SER A 100 -11.10 3.64 1.24
C SER A 100 -12.51 4.21 1.42
N ALA A 101 -13.28 4.23 0.35
CA ALA A 101 -14.71 4.51 0.35
C ALA A 101 -15.58 3.39 0.95
N ASN A 102 -15.03 2.27 1.38
CA ASN A 102 -15.81 1.23 2.06
C ASN A 102 -16.13 1.66 3.49
N PRO A 103 -17.41 1.61 3.90
CA PRO A 103 -17.78 2.03 5.24
C PRO A 103 -17.01 1.24 6.30
N LYS A 104 -16.53 1.94 7.33
CA LYS A 104 -15.87 1.34 8.49
C LYS A 104 -16.71 0.19 9.03
N GLY A 105 -16.15 -0.96 9.11
CA GLY A 105 -16.81 -2.17 9.54
C GLY A 105 -15.89 -3.37 9.44
N GLY A 106 -14.61 -3.21 9.78
CA GLY A 106 -13.62 -4.28 9.84
C GLY A 106 -12.96 -4.64 8.52
N ALA A 107 -13.16 -3.85 7.49
CA ALA A 107 -12.43 -3.95 6.25
C ALA A 107 -11.63 -2.69 6.03
N GLY A 108 -10.42 -2.73 6.45
CA GLY A 108 -9.47 -1.71 6.15
C GLY A 108 -9.18 -1.62 4.65
N ASP A 109 -8.31 -0.73 4.36
CA ASP A 109 -7.77 -0.49 3.05
C ASP A 109 -7.29 -1.79 2.39
N MET A 110 -7.93 -2.19 1.29
CA MET A 110 -7.66 -3.46 0.62
C MET A 110 -6.58 -3.35 -0.46
N ASN A 111 -5.96 -2.16 -0.64
CA ASN A 111 -4.97 -1.91 -1.70
C ASN A 111 -3.80 -2.88 -1.64
N SER A 112 -3.30 -3.13 -0.45
CA SER A 112 -2.15 -4.02 -0.25
C SER A 112 -2.46 -5.50 -0.42
N ASN A 113 -3.73 -5.87 -0.57
CA ASN A 113 -4.17 -7.25 -0.67
C ASN A 113 -4.55 -7.67 -2.10
N PHE A 114 -4.91 -6.71 -2.99
CA PHE A 114 -5.28 -6.99 -4.37
C PHE A 114 -4.06 -6.87 -5.30
N ILE A 115 -3.12 -7.80 -5.18
CA ILE A 115 -1.85 -7.79 -5.91
C ILE A 115 -1.62 -9.10 -6.68
N PRO A 116 -0.84 -9.06 -7.78
CA PRO A 116 -0.44 -10.28 -8.49
C PRO A 116 0.40 -11.21 -7.61
N PRO A 117 0.42 -12.52 -7.89
CA PRO A 117 1.37 -13.44 -7.25
C PRO A 117 2.82 -13.08 -7.62
N ALA A 118 3.77 -13.43 -6.75
CA ALA A 118 5.19 -13.14 -6.95
C ALA A 118 5.71 -13.61 -8.32
N GLU A 119 5.18 -14.71 -8.80
CA GLU A 119 5.53 -15.33 -10.09
C GLU A 119 5.23 -14.44 -11.30
N ALA A 120 4.22 -13.57 -11.20
CA ALA A 120 3.84 -12.63 -12.25
C ALA A 120 4.59 -11.28 -12.14
N ILE A 121 5.31 -11.06 -11.03
CA ILE A 121 6.01 -9.80 -10.76
C ILE A 121 7.43 -9.86 -11.35
N GLU A 122 7.82 -8.82 -12.06
CA GLU A 122 9.20 -8.58 -12.50
C GLU A 122 10.00 -7.90 -11.39
N ARG A 123 9.45 -6.82 -10.82
CA ARG A 123 9.99 -6.08 -9.69
C ARG A 123 8.94 -5.22 -9.01
N ILE A 124 9.24 -4.79 -7.79
CA ILE A 124 8.47 -3.77 -7.07
C ILE A 124 9.36 -2.55 -6.86
N GLU A 125 8.89 -1.38 -7.30
CA GLU A 125 9.55 -0.10 -7.09
C GLU A 125 8.82 0.65 -5.97
N VAL A 126 9.57 1.07 -4.94
CA VAL A 126 9.03 1.81 -3.79
C VAL A 126 9.65 3.19 -3.75
N ILE A 127 8.85 4.20 -4.03
CA ILE A 127 9.24 5.62 -3.93
C ILE A 127 8.77 6.15 -2.58
N ARG A 128 9.68 6.77 -1.84
CA ARG A 128 9.41 7.39 -0.55
C ARG A 128 9.32 8.90 -0.71
N GLY A 129 8.29 9.48 -0.11
CA GLY A 129 7.95 10.90 -0.27
C GLY A 129 6.88 11.16 -1.33
N PRO A 130 6.32 12.38 -1.36
CA PRO A 130 5.19 12.71 -2.21
C PRO A 130 5.53 12.62 -3.70
N MET A 131 4.61 12.02 -4.44
CA MET A 131 4.65 11.90 -5.91
C MET A 131 3.37 12.41 -6.56
N SER A 132 2.67 13.33 -5.89
CA SER A 132 1.40 13.86 -6.42
C SER A 132 1.56 14.68 -7.70
N SER A 133 2.77 15.18 -8.03
CA SER A 133 3.05 15.80 -9.32
C SER A 133 2.85 14.86 -10.51
N LEU A 134 3.17 13.58 -10.38
CA LEU A 134 2.98 12.59 -11.45
C LEU A 134 1.70 11.76 -11.25
N TYR A 135 1.41 11.35 -10.01
CA TYR A 135 0.39 10.35 -9.73
C TYR A 135 -0.89 10.90 -9.07
N GLY A 136 -0.91 12.18 -8.69
CA GLY A 136 -2.10 12.84 -8.13
C GLY A 136 -2.40 12.45 -6.68
N SER A 137 -3.69 12.43 -6.34
CA SER A 137 -4.19 12.11 -4.99
C SER A 137 -3.66 10.78 -4.47
N ASP A 138 -3.54 10.62 -3.15
CA ASP A 138 -3.08 9.44 -2.40
C ASP A 138 -1.57 9.17 -2.44
N ALA A 139 -0.80 9.77 -3.37
CA ALA A 139 0.67 9.67 -3.42
C ALA A 139 1.34 10.68 -2.46
N VAL A 140 0.88 10.74 -1.21
CA VAL A 140 1.32 11.70 -0.19
C VAL A 140 2.52 11.18 0.59
N GLY A 141 2.48 9.94 1.02
CA GLY A 141 3.58 9.26 1.72
C GLY A 141 4.58 8.62 0.77
N GLY A 142 4.11 8.17 -0.37
CA GLY A 142 4.92 7.50 -1.38
C GLY A 142 4.09 6.66 -2.35
N VAL A 143 4.80 5.96 -3.21
CA VAL A 143 4.23 5.09 -4.24
C VAL A 143 4.88 3.71 -4.20
N ILE A 144 4.08 2.67 -4.26
CA ILE A 144 4.52 1.29 -4.48
C ILE A 144 4.03 0.88 -5.85
N ASN A 145 4.92 0.70 -6.81
CA ASN A 145 4.58 0.28 -8.16
C ASN A 145 5.05 -1.16 -8.41
N ILE A 146 4.10 -2.04 -8.67
CA ILE A 146 4.32 -3.44 -9.00
C ILE A 146 4.43 -3.55 -10.51
N ILE A 147 5.60 -3.86 -11.01
CA ILE A 147 5.85 -4.06 -12.44
C ILE A 147 5.68 -5.55 -12.75
N THR A 148 4.74 -5.87 -13.64
CA THR A 148 4.52 -7.25 -14.09
C THR A 148 5.46 -7.62 -15.22
N LYS A 149 5.76 -8.92 -15.37
CA LYS A 149 6.59 -9.45 -16.44
C LYS A 149 6.03 -9.09 -17.82
N LYS A 150 6.90 -8.70 -18.76
CA LYS A 150 6.55 -8.25 -20.12
C LYS A 150 7.30 -9.02 -21.21
N ASP A 151 7.83 -10.20 -20.94
CA ASP A 151 8.43 -11.01 -22.00
C ASP A 151 7.31 -11.68 -22.83
N PHE A 152 7.22 -11.33 -24.10
CA PHE A 152 6.17 -11.82 -24.99
C PHE A 152 6.70 -12.87 -25.99
N SER A 153 8.02 -13.03 -26.11
CA SER A 153 8.65 -13.78 -27.19
C SER A 153 8.74 -15.28 -26.93
N LYS A 154 8.70 -15.70 -25.65
CA LYS A 154 8.95 -17.09 -25.27
C LYS A 154 7.84 -17.65 -24.39
N PHE A 155 7.51 -18.92 -24.65
CA PHE A 155 6.72 -19.68 -23.69
C PHE A 155 7.45 -19.76 -22.37
N SER A 156 6.82 -19.30 -21.30
CA SER A 156 7.36 -19.38 -19.96
C SER A 156 6.25 -19.54 -18.94
N GLY A 157 6.56 -20.15 -17.82
CA GLY A 157 5.60 -20.34 -16.77
C GLY A 157 6.22 -20.67 -15.44
N ASN A 158 5.44 -20.47 -14.39
CA ASN A 158 5.78 -20.85 -13.03
C ASN A 158 4.52 -21.34 -12.33
N VAL A 159 4.64 -22.41 -11.57
CA VAL A 159 3.59 -22.93 -10.68
C VAL A 159 4.21 -23.18 -9.31
N GLY A 160 3.62 -22.61 -8.27
CA GLY A 160 4.07 -22.74 -6.89
C GLY A 160 3.00 -23.33 -5.97
N ILE A 161 3.43 -24.16 -5.03
CA ILE A 161 2.60 -24.60 -3.90
C ILE A 161 3.40 -24.38 -2.64
N SER A 162 2.79 -23.72 -1.66
CA SER A 162 3.45 -23.45 -0.38
C SER A 162 2.51 -23.71 0.81
N THR A 163 3.11 -23.98 1.96
CA THR A 163 2.41 -24.09 3.24
C THR A 163 3.17 -23.32 4.32
N THR A 164 2.44 -22.66 5.19
CA THR A 164 2.95 -22.00 6.40
C THR A 164 2.42 -22.75 7.60
N ILE A 165 3.31 -23.26 8.44
CA ILE A 165 3.00 -23.94 9.69
C ILE A 165 3.39 -23.02 10.84
N ASN A 166 2.41 -22.55 11.60
CA ASN A 166 2.60 -21.71 12.77
C ASN A 166 2.79 -22.58 14.01
N THR A 167 3.89 -22.38 14.73
CA THR A 167 4.17 -23.12 15.98
C THR A 167 3.85 -22.32 17.23
N HIS A 168 3.54 -21.01 17.07
CA HIS A 168 3.03 -20.20 18.18
C HIS A 168 1.61 -20.64 18.54
N LYS A 169 1.35 -20.78 19.85
CA LYS A 169 0.07 -21.33 20.34
C LYS A 169 -1.12 -20.50 19.87
N GLY A 170 -2.04 -21.16 19.18
CA GLY A 170 -3.31 -20.57 18.79
C GLY A 170 -3.31 -19.83 17.44
N ILE A 171 -2.18 -19.72 16.76
CA ILE A 171 -2.10 -19.11 15.42
C ILE A 171 -2.46 -20.16 14.35
N GLY A 172 -3.31 -19.76 13.38
CA GLY A 172 -3.75 -20.62 12.29
C GLY A 172 -2.69 -20.81 11.20
N ASP A 173 -2.70 -21.97 10.53
CA ASP A 173 -1.80 -22.32 9.43
C ASP A 173 -2.25 -21.73 8.10
N GLY A 174 -1.31 -21.65 7.13
CA GLY A 174 -1.54 -21.10 5.79
C GLY A 174 -1.21 -22.12 4.69
N ARG A 175 -1.90 -22.03 3.54
CA ARG A 175 -1.61 -22.79 2.33
C ARG A 175 -1.86 -21.91 1.12
N GLN A 176 -0.98 -22.00 0.11
CA GLN A 176 -1.10 -21.19 -1.10
C GLN A 176 -0.70 -22.02 -2.32
N GLY A 177 -1.48 -21.88 -3.39
CA GLY A 177 -1.10 -22.28 -4.74
C GLY A 177 -1.16 -21.07 -5.64
N ASP A 178 -0.16 -20.89 -6.49
CA ASP A 178 -0.03 -19.76 -7.40
C ASP A 178 0.54 -20.21 -8.75
N PHE A 179 0.23 -19.45 -9.79
CA PHE A 179 0.77 -19.71 -11.12
C PHE A 179 0.91 -18.41 -11.94
N TYR A 180 1.82 -18.48 -12.89
CA TYR A 180 2.00 -17.52 -13.98
C TYR A 180 2.32 -18.28 -15.27
N LEU A 181 1.66 -17.92 -16.37
CA LEU A 181 1.89 -18.47 -17.70
C LEU A 181 2.00 -17.34 -18.72
N ASN A 182 3.01 -17.39 -19.56
CA ASN A 182 3.16 -16.54 -20.74
C ASN A 182 3.09 -17.42 -22.00
N LEU A 183 2.11 -17.17 -22.85
CA LEU A 183 1.77 -17.97 -24.01
C LEU A 183 1.89 -17.09 -25.26
N PRO A 184 3.01 -17.12 -25.99
CA PRO A 184 3.05 -16.58 -27.34
C PRO A 184 2.09 -17.35 -28.24
N LEU A 185 1.10 -16.66 -28.83
CA LEU A 185 0.04 -17.34 -29.60
C LEU A 185 0.29 -17.34 -31.10
N TYR A 186 0.85 -16.24 -31.64
CA TYR A 186 1.06 -16.12 -33.08
C TYR A 186 2.21 -15.12 -33.39
N LYS A 187 3.35 -15.61 -33.90
CA LYS A 187 4.45 -14.85 -34.50
C LYS A 187 4.73 -13.50 -33.82
N ASP A 188 4.87 -13.48 -32.54
CA ASP A 188 5.09 -12.28 -31.70
C ASP A 188 3.98 -11.21 -31.78
N LEU A 189 2.92 -11.44 -32.60
CA LEU A 189 1.78 -10.53 -32.70
C LEU A 189 0.83 -10.61 -31.51
N PHE A 190 0.59 -11.83 -31.02
CA PHE A 190 -0.30 -12.05 -29.87
C PHE A 190 0.41 -12.84 -28.78
N ALA A 191 0.32 -12.37 -27.57
CA ALA A 191 0.75 -13.09 -26.38
C ALA A 191 -0.34 -13.03 -25.29
N LEU A 192 -0.64 -14.17 -24.67
CA LEU A 192 -1.59 -14.26 -23.57
C LEU A 192 -0.82 -14.54 -22.27
N GLN A 193 -0.96 -13.66 -21.32
CA GLN A 193 -0.47 -13.83 -19.97
C GLN A 193 -1.63 -14.21 -19.05
N LEU A 194 -1.44 -15.27 -18.27
CA LEU A 194 -2.40 -15.76 -17.28
C LEU A 194 -1.70 -15.88 -15.95
N TRP A 195 -2.33 -15.39 -14.89
CA TRP A 195 -1.83 -15.60 -13.53
C TRP A 195 -2.97 -15.69 -12.53
N GLY A 196 -2.66 -16.30 -11.42
CA GLY A 196 -3.61 -16.39 -10.34
C GLY A 196 -3.05 -17.07 -9.11
N TYR A 197 -3.84 -17.01 -8.05
CA TYR A 197 -3.53 -17.72 -6.81
C TYR A 197 -4.80 -18.17 -6.09
N LYS A 198 -4.62 -19.18 -5.22
CA LYS A 198 -5.53 -19.51 -4.14
C LYS A 198 -4.74 -19.59 -2.84
N LYS A 199 -5.12 -18.76 -1.84
CA LYS A 199 -4.51 -18.71 -0.51
C LYS A 199 -5.57 -19.00 0.55
N LEU A 200 -5.28 -19.95 1.42
CA LEU A 200 -6.11 -20.35 2.55
C LEU A 200 -5.34 -20.05 3.85
N ARG A 201 -6.01 -19.49 4.85
CA ARG A 201 -5.51 -19.38 6.22
C ARG A 201 -6.56 -19.90 7.18
N ASP A 202 -6.12 -20.76 8.09
CA ASP A 202 -6.96 -21.25 9.16
C ASP A 202 -7.20 -20.15 10.22
N GLU A 203 -8.33 -20.23 10.91
CA GLU A 203 -8.70 -19.30 11.96
C GLU A 203 -7.84 -19.50 13.22
N ASP A 204 -7.38 -18.41 13.84
CA ASP A 204 -6.71 -18.46 15.12
C ASP A 204 -7.60 -19.02 16.21
N ASN A 205 -7.03 -19.56 17.27
CA ASN A 205 -7.76 -20.18 18.38
C ASN A 205 -7.73 -19.33 19.65
N TYR A 206 -7.86 -18.01 19.51
CA TYR A 206 -7.99 -17.08 20.64
C TYR A 206 -8.83 -15.87 20.24
N LYS A 207 -9.47 -15.24 21.22
CA LYS A 207 -10.35 -14.08 20.99
C LYS A 207 -9.55 -12.89 20.45
N GLY A 208 -10.08 -12.25 19.41
CA GLY A 208 -9.41 -11.12 18.76
C GLY A 208 -8.31 -11.52 17.75
N GLY A 209 -7.99 -12.80 17.62
CA GLY A 209 -7.05 -13.32 16.63
C GLY A 209 -7.53 -13.17 15.18
N TYR A 210 -6.70 -13.60 14.23
CA TYR A 210 -7.05 -13.53 12.82
C TYR A 210 -8.15 -14.51 12.46
N GLN A 211 -9.01 -14.06 11.61
CA GLN A 211 -10.12 -14.84 11.05
C GLN A 211 -9.63 -15.86 10.03
N LYS A 212 -10.41 -16.91 9.78
CA LYS A 212 -10.24 -17.77 8.61
C LYS A 212 -10.35 -16.94 7.34
N SER A 213 -9.46 -17.17 6.37
CA SER A 213 -9.56 -16.53 5.05
C SER A 213 -9.39 -17.52 3.90
N ASP A 214 -10.15 -17.29 2.81
CA ASP A 214 -10.00 -17.95 1.50
C ASP A 214 -9.89 -16.82 0.47
N LYS A 215 -8.68 -16.64 -0.09
CA LYS A 215 -8.39 -15.61 -1.07
C LYS A 215 -8.07 -16.26 -2.41
N ARG A 216 -8.63 -15.75 -3.50
CA ARG A 216 -8.41 -16.26 -4.85
C ARG A 216 -8.38 -15.15 -5.88
N ASN A 217 -7.48 -15.28 -6.84
CA ASN A 217 -7.32 -14.37 -7.98
C ASN A 217 -7.20 -15.18 -9.26
N LEU A 218 -7.77 -14.66 -10.32
CA LEU A 218 -7.53 -15.07 -11.69
C LEU A 218 -7.49 -13.84 -12.58
N SER A 219 -6.41 -13.69 -13.33
CA SER A 219 -6.17 -12.55 -14.22
C SER A 219 -5.67 -13.03 -15.56
N ALA A 220 -6.07 -12.33 -16.61
CA ALA A 220 -5.63 -12.55 -17.98
C ALA A 220 -5.29 -11.21 -18.64
N LYS A 221 -4.19 -11.16 -19.38
CA LYS A 221 -3.76 -10.00 -20.16
C LYS A 221 -3.38 -10.46 -21.57
N LEU A 222 -4.14 -10.04 -22.54
CA LEU A 222 -3.84 -10.26 -23.96
C LEU A 222 -3.05 -9.07 -24.46
N TRP A 223 -1.88 -9.34 -24.99
CA TRP A 223 -1.05 -8.38 -25.70
C TRP A 223 -1.20 -8.53 -27.21
N ILE A 224 -1.21 -7.41 -27.91
CA ILE A 224 -1.22 -7.30 -29.37
C ILE A 224 -0.05 -6.41 -29.73
N THR A 225 0.96 -6.97 -30.39
CA THR A 225 2.24 -6.32 -30.72
C THR A 225 2.45 -6.34 -32.23
N PRO A 226 1.77 -5.42 -32.99
CA PRO A 226 1.87 -5.40 -34.43
C PRO A 226 3.30 -5.20 -34.97
N ASP A 227 4.10 -4.47 -34.19
CA ASP A 227 5.51 -4.18 -34.44
C ASP A 227 6.25 -3.91 -33.11
N GLU A 228 7.54 -3.60 -33.16
CA GLU A 228 8.37 -3.33 -31.98
C GLU A 228 8.01 -2.04 -31.25
N HIS A 229 7.38 -1.08 -31.91
CA HIS A 229 7.02 0.22 -31.39
C HIS A 229 5.61 0.26 -30.77
N ASN A 230 4.72 -0.59 -31.23
CA ASN A 230 3.30 -0.52 -30.89
C ASN A 230 2.84 -1.75 -30.10
N LYS A 231 2.39 -1.55 -28.86
CA LYS A 231 1.91 -2.60 -27.99
C LYS A 231 0.54 -2.22 -27.43
N PHE A 232 -0.46 -3.05 -27.66
CA PHE A 232 -1.80 -2.89 -27.10
C PHE A 232 -2.07 -4.00 -26.08
N PHE A 233 -2.89 -3.72 -25.08
CA PHE A 233 -3.31 -4.77 -24.16
C PHE A 233 -4.81 -4.72 -23.86
N ILE A 234 -5.35 -5.89 -23.54
CA ILE A 234 -6.67 -6.09 -22.96
C ILE A 234 -6.49 -6.88 -21.66
N LEU A 235 -6.99 -6.34 -20.55
CA LEU A 235 -6.87 -6.93 -19.22
C LEU A 235 -8.24 -7.32 -18.68
N GLY A 236 -8.34 -8.51 -18.07
CA GLY A 236 -9.45 -8.93 -17.25
C GLY A 236 -8.93 -9.57 -15.96
N SER A 237 -9.48 -9.18 -14.80
CA SER A 237 -9.13 -9.75 -13.51
C SER A 237 -10.35 -9.94 -12.64
N SER A 238 -10.40 -11.05 -11.92
CA SER A 238 -11.39 -11.34 -10.88
C SER A 238 -10.69 -11.82 -9.63
N GLU A 239 -11.02 -11.19 -8.52
CA GLU A 239 -10.43 -11.49 -7.23
C GLU A 239 -11.51 -11.55 -6.16
N ARG A 240 -11.42 -12.53 -5.26
CA ARG A 240 -12.36 -12.71 -4.16
C ARG A 240 -11.64 -13.12 -2.89
N HIS A 241 -12.00 -12.45 -1.79
CA HIS A 241 -11.50 -12.70 -0.45
C HIS A 241 -12.67 -12.97 0.48
N ASP A 242 -12.81 -14.20 0.95
CA ASP A 242 -13.81 -14.63 1.90
C ASP A 242 -13.20 -14.71 3.30
N TYR A 243 -13.86 -14.10 4.28
CA TYR A 243 -13.41 -14.08 5.68
C TYR A 243 -14.51 -14.58 6.60
N SER A 244 -14.15 -15.40 7.61
CA SER A 244 -15.09 -15.88 8.59
C SER A 244 -14.48 -16.04 9.98
N ARG A 245 -15.28 -15.81 11.02
CA ARG A 245 -14.94 -16.00 12.43
C ARG A 245 -15.90 -16.98 13.09
N THR A 246 -15.36 -17.87 13.90
CA THR A 246 -16.14 -18.83 14.68
C THR A 246 -16.43 -18.27 16.07
N VAL A 247 -17.67 -18.33 16.50
CA VAL A 247 -18.08 -17.95 17.86
C VAL A 247 -17.36 -18.83 18.89
N GLY A 248 -16.73 -18.20 19.87
CA GLY A 248 -15.94 -18.89 20.89
C GLY A 248 -14.47 -19.11 20.54
N LYS A 249 -14.05 -18.85 19.27
CA LYS A 249 -12.65 -18.75 18.87
C LYS A 249 -12.21 -17.31 18.77
N THR A 250 -12.21 -16.73 17.56
CA THR A 250 -11.80 -15.35 17.32
C THR A 250 -12.93 -14.35 17.55
N ALA A 251 -14.20 -14.75 17.46
CA ALA A 251 -15.35 -13.90 17.74
C ALA A 251 -15.75 -13.93 19.21
N THR A 252 -16.07 -12.75 19.77
CA THR A 252 -16.56 -12.63 21.16
C THR A 252 -18.01 -13.10 21.31
N ILE A 253 -18.33 -13.70 22.46
CA ILE A 253 -19.59 -14.41 22.73
C ILE A 253 -20.83 -13.49 22.92
N LYS A 254 -20.69 -12.18 22.84
CA LYS A 254 -21.78 -11.24 23.18
C LYS A 254 -23.04 -11.29 22.30
N THR A 255 -23.06 -12.08 21.24
CA THR A 255 -24.26 -12.28 20.42
C THR A 255 -24.42 -13.74 20.05
N ASN A 256 -25.43 -14.35 20.61
CA ASN A 256 -25.84 -15.75 20.44
C ASN A 256 -26.16 -16.15 18.99
N LYS A 257 -25.31 -16.03 18.02
CA LYS A 257 -25.57 -16.59 16.66
C LYS A 257 -24.66 -16.08 15.55
N VAL A 258 -23.48 -15.52 15.76
CA VAL A 258 -22.92 -14.84 14.62
C VAL A 258 -21.52 -15.29 14.25
N LEU A 259 -21.42 -16.02 13.18
CA LEU A 259 -20.31 -16.00 12.24
C LEU A 259 -20.15 -14.56 11.71
N ASN A 260 -19.13 -13.83 12.07
CA ASN A 260 -18.76 -12.62 11.34
C ASN A 260 -18.14 -13.07 10.01
N ALA A 261 -18.96 -13.29 9.00
CA ALA A 261 -18.50 -13.62 7.67
C ALA A 261 -18.77 -12.45 6.73
N TYR A 262 -17.76 -12.10 5.97
CA TYR A 262 -17.87 -11.12 4.91
C TYR A 262 -16.95 -11.48 3.77
N ASP A 263 -17.31 -11.08 2.57
CA ASP A 263 -16.53 -11.28 1.37
C ASP A 263 -16.28 -9.96 0.64
N TYR A 264 -15.15 -9.91 -0.03
CA TYR A 264 -14.79 -8.88 -0.98
C TYR A 264 -14.65 -9.50 -2.34
N GLU A 265 -15.26 -8.88 -3.33
CA GLU A 265 -15.09 -9.22 -4.73
C GLU A 265 -14.56 -7.98 -5.46
N LYS A 266 -13.46 -8.13 -6.20
CA LYS A 266 -12.96 -7.12 -7.10
C LYS A 266 -12.93 -7.66 -8.51
N LYS A 267 -13.44 -6.88 -9.47
CA LYS A 267 -13.34 -7.13 -10.91
C LYS A 267 -12.70 -5.93 -11.57
N SER A 268 -11.71 -6.18 -12.40
CA SER A 268 -11.01 -5.14 -13.15
C SER A 268 -11.01 -5.49 -14.63
N TYR A 269 -11.28 -4.50 -15.46
CA TYR A 269 -11.22 -4.61 -16.92
C TYR A 269 -10.43 -3.41 -17.44
N GLY A 270 -9.54 -3.66 -18.39
CA GLY A 270 -8.69 -2.61 -18.91
C GLY A 270 -8.31 -2.80 -20.36
N VAL A 271 -8.08 -1.67 -21.00
CA VAL A 271 -7.47 -1.60 -22.32
C VAL A 271 -6.38 -0.54 -22.30
N GLY A 272 -5.33 -0.72 -23.07
CA GLY A 272 -4.28 0.28 -23.17
C GLY A 272 -3.38 0.12 -24.37
N TYR A 273 -2.60 1.15 -24.56
CA TYR A 273 -1.61 1.29 -25.63
C TYR A 273 -0.29 1.77 -25.03
N LEU A 274 0.79 1.12 -25.42
CA LEU A 274 2.15 1.54 -25.15
C LEU A 274 2.83 1.76 -26.51
N GLY A 275 3.28 2.98 -26.77
CA GLY A 275 4.06 3.35 -27.94
C GLY A 275 5.50 3.67 -27.53
N GLU A 276 6.48 3.08 -28.18
CA GLU A 276 7.90 3.29 -27.91
C GLU A 276 8.59 3.68 -29.22
N PHE A 277 8.81 4.98 -29.42
CA PHE A 277 9.45 5.54 -30.61
C PHE A 277 10.74 6.27 -30.20
N ASP A 278 11.64 6.52 -31.14
CA ASP A 278 12.95 7.15 -30.86
C ASP A 278 12.87 8.46 -30.06
N SER A 279 11.87 9.29 -30.36
CA SER A 279 11.71 10.62 -29.73
C SER A 279 10.48 10.74 -28.81
N LEU A 280 9.63 9.73 -28.77
CA LEU A 280 8.35 9.79 -28.04
C LEU A 280 7.96 8.44 -27.49
N ASN A 281 7.72 8.37 -26.18
CA ASN A 281 7.02 7.26 -25.55
C ASN A 281 5.58 7.67 -25.21
N ALA A 282 4.62 6.80 -25.44
CA ALA A 282 3.22 7.00 -25.14
C ALA A 282 2.69 5.86 -24.25
N ASP A 283 1.97 6.18 -23.19
CA ASP A 283 1.27 5.21 -22.34
C ASP A 283 -0.17 5.71 -22.11
N ILE A 284 -1.13 5.07 -22.77
CA ILE A 284 -2.53 5.44 -22.71
C ILE A 284 -3.33 4.24 -22.23
N SER A 285 -4.21 4.43 -21.24
CA SER A 285 -5.03 3.33 -20.75
C SER A 285 -6.36 3.79 -20.16
N TYR A 286 -7.32 2.88 -20.21
CA TYR A 286 -8.57 3.00 -19.50
C TYR A 286 -8.78 1.73 -18.68
N ILE A 287 -8.95 1.90 -17.34
CA ILE A 287 -9.18 0.81 -16.39
C ILE A 287 -10.51 1.07 -15.67
N TYR A 288 -11.37 0.09 -15.69
CA TYR A 288 -12.58 0.01 -14.89
C TYR A 288 -12.39 -0.99 -13.78
N ASP A 289 -12.61 -0.57 -12.53
CA ASP A 289 -12.59 -1.41 -11.34
C ASP A 289 -13.95 -1.39 -10.65
N GLN A 290 -14.40 -2.55 -10.22
CA GLN A 290 -15.53 -2.68 -9.33
C GLN A 290 -15.15 -3.51 -8.11
N THR A 291 -15.25 -2.91 -6.93
CA THR A 291 -15.08 -3.61 -5.66
C THR A 291 -16.42 -3.67 -4.93
N GLN A 292 -16.78 -4.85 -4.42
CA GLN A 292 -18.00 -5.07 -3.67
C GLN A 292 -17.65 -5.78 -2.36
N ARG A 293 -18.26 -5.32 -1.26
CA ARG A 293 -18.23 -6.02 0.02
C ARG A 293 -19.62 -6.53 0.34
N THR A 294 -19.71 -7.79 0.69
CA THR A 294 -20.96 -8.43 1.17
C THR A 294 -20.75 -8.91 2.60
N SER A 295 -21.70 -8.60 3.49
CA SER A 295 -21.74 -9.19 4.84
C SER A 295 -22.83 -10.23 4.89
N LEU A 296 -22.50 -11.44 5.33
CA LEU A 296 -23.45 -12.55 5.40
C LEU A 296 -24.48 -12.40 6.53
N PHE A 297 -24.26 -11.45 7.45
CA PHE A 297 -25.15 -11.24 8.60
C PHE A 297 -26.20 -10.17 8.40
N ASP A 298 -25.91 -9.25 7.51
CA ASP A 298 -26.78 -8.16 7.24
C ASP A 298 -27.51 -8.48 5.92
N LYS A 299 -28.82 -8.59 5.97
CA LYS A 299 -29.67 -8.59 4.78
C LYS A 299 -29.58 -7.25 4.02
N PHE A 300 -28.45 -6.55 4.17
CA PHE A 300 -28.18 -5.24 3.60
C PHE A 300 -27.66 -5.37 2.17
N ILE A 301 -27.91 -4.33 1.41
CA ILE A 301 -27.41 -4.18 0.06
C ILE A 301 -25.87 -4.10 0.13
N PRO A 302 -25.12 -4.86 -0.67
CA PRO A 302 -23.67 -4.85 -0.66
C PRO A 302 -23.10 -3.46 -0.90
N ALA A 303 -22.10 -3.07 -0.11
CA ALA A 303 -21.35 -1.85 -0.40
C ALA A 303 -20.56 -2.04 -1.70
N LYS A 304 -20.70 -1.11 -2.64
CA LYS A 304 -20.14 -1.22 -3.98
C LYS A 304 -19.42 0.06 -4.38
N VAL A 305 -18.19 -0.09 -4.83
CA VAL A 305 -17.40 1.01 -5.39
C VAL A 305 -17.05 0.68 -6.83
N LYS A 306 -17.29 1.62 -7.73
CA LYS A 306 -16.89 1.54 -9.13
C LYS A 306 -15.96 2.70 -9.44
N ASN A 307 -14.83 2.41 -10.05
CA ASN A 307 -13.86 3.40 -10.45
C ASN A 307 -13.65 3.34 -11.97
N HIS A 308 -13.59 4.49 -12.59
CA HIS A 308 -13.25 4.68 -13.97
C HIS A 308 -11.97 5.52 -14.01
N ASN A 309 -10.89 4.99 -14.55
CA ASN A 309 -9.61 5.68 -14.65
C ASN A 309 -9.16 5.71 -16.10
N PHE A 310 -9.00 6.89 -16.63
CA PHE A 310 -8.31 7.13 -17.89
C PHE A 310 -6.98 7.82 -17.57
N ASN A 311 -5.91 7.29 -18.10
CA ASN A 311 -4.57 7.85 -17.95
C ASN A 311 -3.93 7.98 -19.33
N SER A 312 -3.29 9.12 -19.58
CA SER A 312 -2.42 9.30 -20.72
C SER A 312 -1.12 9.97 -20.27
N LYS A 313 -0.01 9.40 -20.69
CA LYS A 313 1.32 9.90 -20.40
C LYS A 313 2.16 9.83 -21.67
N PHE A 314 2.84 10.92 -21.95
CA PHE A 314 3.76 11.05 -23.07
C PHE A 314 5.11 11.51 -22.53
N THR A 315 6.19 10.89 -23.00
CA THR A 315 7.55 11.31 -22.68
C THR A 315 8.30 11.54 -23.98
N THR A 316 8.84 12.72 -24.15
CA THR A 316 9.61 13.11 -25.36
C THR A 316 11.03 13.52 -24.97
N PHE A 317 11.97 13.20 -25.85
CA PHE A 317 13.39 13.43 -25.66
C PHE A 317 13.87 14.43 -26.70
N PHE A 318 14.40 15.58 -26.27
CA PHE A 318 14.93 16.60 -27.18
C PHE A 318 16.09 17.38 -26.54
N GLY A 319 17.25 17.31 -27.16
CA GLY A 319 18.47 17.93 -26.65
C GLY A 319 18.84 17.42 -25.25
N ALA A 320 18.92 18.32 -24.30
CA ALA A 320 19.21 18.02 -22.88
C ALA A 320 17.94 17.84 -22.02
N HIS A 321 16.77 17.75 -22.63
CA HIS A 321 15.50 17.72 -21.94
C HIS A 321 14.79 16.39 -22.16
N THR A 322 14.24 15.85 -21.07
CA THR A 322 13.27 14.76 -21.07
C THR A 322 11.96 15.28 -20.51
N LEU A 323 11.00 15.55 -21.38
CA LEU A 323 9.72 16.13 -21.04
C LEU A 323 8.65 15.05 -20.92
N THR A 324 8.07 14.88 -19.74
CA THR A 324 6.93 14.01 -19.48
C THR A 324 5.69 14.87 -19.22
N PHE A 325 4.60 14.60 -19.93
CA PHE A 325 3.33 15.30 -19.75
C PHE A 325 2.15 14.35 -19.95
N GLY A 326 1.00 14.72 -19.44
CA GLY A 326 -0.16 13.86 -19.56
C GLY A 326 -1.43 14.42 -18.98
N TYR A 327 -2.48 13.62 -19.13
CA TYR A 327 -3.80 13.92 -18.62
C TYR A 327 -4.41 12.67 -17.99
N ASP A 328 -4.99 12.85 -16.80
CA ASP A 328 -5.70 11.82 -16.06
C ASP A 328 -7.14 12.25 -15.81
N PHE A 329 -8.04 11.29 -15.92
CA PHE A 329 -9.41 11.41 -15.46
C PHE A 329 -9.75 10.24 -14.56
N SER A 330 -10.34 10.53 -13.41
CA SER A 330 -10.89 9.51 -12.52
C SER A 330 -12.33 9.84 -12.13
N LYS A 331 -13.17 8.81 -12.08
CA LYS A 331 -14.52 8.90 -11.54
C LYS A 331 -14.78 7.74 -10.61
N GLN A 332 -15.10 8.06 -9.37
CA GLN A 332 -15.48 7.08 -8.35
C GLN A 332 -16.98 7.17 -8.10
N ASN A 333 -17.65 6.00 -8.16
CA ASN A 333 -19.06 5.87 -7.79
C ASN A 333 -19.15 4.94 -6.59
N VAL A 334 -19.67 5.44 -5.47
CA VAL A 334 -19.82 4.70 -4.22
C VAL A 334 -21.30 4.47 -3.96
N GLY A 335 -21.72 3.21 -4.09
CA GLY A 335 -23.05 2.76 -3.69
C GLY A 335 -23.00 2.35 -2.22
N THR A 336 -23.82 2.96 -1.38
CA THR A 336 -23.85 2.69 0.04
C THR A 336 -25.06 1.89 0.44
N THR A 337 -24.88 1.07 1.48
CA THR A 337 -25.95 0.22 2.03
C THR A 337 -26.77 0.92 3.11
N PHE A 338 -26.34 2.09 3.55
CA PHE A 338 -26.94 2.80 4.66
C PHE A 338 -27.42 4.20 4.28
N ILE A 339 -28.75 4.39 4.29
CA ILE A 339 -29.39 5.69 4.35
C ILE A 339 -29.98 5.80 5.74
N VAL A 340 -29.46 6.72 6.53
CA VAL A 340 -29.93 6.94 7.89
C VAL A 340 -31.33 7.59 7.93
N SER A 341 -31.81 8.11 6.79
CA SER A 341 -32.99 8.95 6.75
C SER A 341 -34.33 8.27 7.01
N ASN A 342 -34.46 6.93 7.02
CA ASN A 342 -35.72 6.22 7.34
C ASN A 342 -35.48 4.73 7.65
N ALA A 343 -34.52 4.43 8.49
CA ALA A 343 -34.16 3.05 8.80
C ALA A 343 -35.18 2.36 9.72
N SER A 344 -36.26 1.94 9.17
CA SER A 344 -36.88 0.72 9.67
C SER A 344 -36.04 -0.46 9.14
N ARG A 345 -35.80 -1.49 9.95
CA ARG A 345 -35.05 -2.71 9.58
C ARG A 345 -35.52 -3.39 8.28
N ASN A 346 -36.63 -2.96 7.71
CA ASN A 346 -37.28 -3.55 6.54
C ASN A 346 -37.35 -2.60 5.32
N GLY A 347 -36.72 -1.42 5.34
CA GLY A 347 -37.08 -0.35 4.41
C GLY A 347 -35.97 0.30 3.60
N LEU A 348 -34.78 -0.29 3.49
CA LEU A 348 -33.75 0.22 2.57
C LEU A 348 -34.07 -0.20 1.13
N LYS A 349 -34.96 0.53 0.47
CA LYS A 349 -35.41 0.21 -0.88
C LYS A 349 -34.52 0.76 -1.98
N ASP A 350 -33.78 1.85 -1.73
CA ASP A 350 -32.95 2.49 -2.77
C ASP A 350 -31.56 2.84 -2.25
N PRO A 351 -30.52 2.09 -2.64
CA PRO A 351 -29.15 2.47 -2.36
C PRO A 351 -28.83 3.75 -3.13
N LYS A 352 -28.46 4.81 -2.41
CA LYS A 352 -27.92 6.00 -3.07
C LYS A 352 -26.53 5.76 -3.57
N THR A 353 -26.23 6.28 -4.75
CA THR A 353 -24.89 6.27 -5.33
C THR A 353 -24.37 7.71 -5.31
N TYR A 354 -23.20 7.89 -4.72
CA TYR A 354 -22.46 9.14 -4.73
C TYR A 354 -21.33 9.03 -5.72
N SER A 355 -21.09 10.08 -6.47
CA SER A 355 -19.97 10.13 -7.40
C SER A 355 -19.02 11.26 -7.04
N MET A 356 -17.76 11.06 -7.33
CA MET A 356 -16.72 12.09 -7.29
C MET A 356 -15.85 11.94 -8.52
N SER A 357 -15.63 13.03 -9.24
CA SER A 357 -14.78 13.07 -10.42
C SER A 357 -13.60 14.02 -10.23
N GLU A 358 -12.50 13.65 -10.85
CA GLU A 358 -11.26 14.41 -10.83
C GLU A 358 -10.61 14.40 -12.22
N HIS A 359 -10.17 15.58 -12.64
CA HIS A 359 -9.43 15.82 -13.88
C HIS A 359 -8.07 16.39 -13.53
N ALA A 360 -7.02 15.95 -14.20
CA ALA A 360 -5.71 16.52 -13.94
C ALA A 360 -4.84 16.55 -15.19
N GLY A 361 -4.15 17.66 -15.40
CA GLY A 361 -3.06 17.78 -16.34
C GLY A 361 -1.74 17.91 -15.59
N PHE A 362 -0.69 17.27 -16.08
CA PHE A 362 0.64 17.36 -15.48
C PHE A 362 1.73 17.50 -16.53
N ILE A 363 2.84 18.09 -16.10
CA ILE A 363 4.05 18.26 -16.86
C ILE A 363 5.25 18.16 -15.95
N GLU A 364 6.28 17.48 -16.37
CA GLU A 364 7.57 17.37 -15.67
C GLU A 364 8.69 17.38 -16.70
N ASP A 365 9.69 18.23 -16.50
CA ASP A 365 10.88 18.31 -17.33
C ASP A 365 12.10 17.94 -16.49
N GLU A 366 12.88 16.98 -16.97
CA GLU A 366 14.20 16.68 -16.47
C GLU A 366 15.22 17.30 -17.44
N TRP A 367 15.89 18.33 -16.94
CA TRP A 367 16.90 19.06 -17.66
C TRP A 367 18.30 18.61 -17.25
N GLN A 368 19.04 18.05 -18.17
CA GLN A 368 20.45 17.70 -18.05
C GLN A 368 21.31 18.97 -18.25
N ILE A 369 21.60 19.70 -17.15
CA ILE A 369 22.32 20.99 -17.18
C ILE A 369 23.80 20.78 -17.53
N LEU A 370 24.42 19.75 -16.97
CA LEU A 370 25.79 19.34 -17.26
C LEU A 370 25.76 17.90 -17.73
N ASP A 371 26.47 17.61 -18.82
CA ASP A 371 26.49 16.27 -19.42
C ASP A 371 26.75 15.21 -18.35
N GLU A 372 25.75 14.32 -18.17
CA GLU A 372 25.72 13.19 -17.23
C GLU A 372 26.01 13.52 -15.75
N LYS A 373 26.16 14.80 -15.38
CA LYS A 373 26.53 15.20 -14.02
C LYS A 373 25.44 15.88 -13.24
N LEU A 374 24.67 16.77 -13.86
CA LEU A 374 23.70 17.58 -13.12
C LEU A 374 22.35 17.56 -13.81
N PHE A 375 21.36 17.02 -13.11
CA PHE A 375 19.98 16.93 -13.58
C PHE A 375 19.09 17.77 -12.66
N LEU A 376 18.25 18.61 -13.25
CA LEU A 376 17.21 19.36 -12.57
C LEU A 376 15.85 18.89 -13.06
N THR A 377 15.05 18.31 -12.17
CA THR A 377 13.67 17.92 -12.47
C THR A 377 12.72 18.96 -11.90
N LEU A 378 11.88 19.53 -12.75
CA LEU A 378 10.81 20.45 -12.38
C LEU A 378 9.49 19.88 -12.86
N GLY A 379 8.56 19.66 -11.93
CA GLY A 379 7.28 19.11 -12.24
C GLY A 379 6.14 19.88 -11.60
N SER A 380 4.96 19.81 -12.22
CA SER A 380 3.74 20.36 -11.67
C SER A 380 2.51 19.62 -12.20
N ARG A 381 1.51 19.48 -11.33
CA ARG A 381 0.21 18.91 -11.67
C ARG A 381 -0.89 19.85 -11.22
N LEU A 382 -1.80 20.18 -12.12
CA LEU A 382 -3.04 20.88 -11.82
C LEU A 382 -4.17 19.84 -11.79
N THR A 383 -4.76 19.67 -10.62
CA THR A 383 -5.89 18.77 -10.39
C THR A 383 -7.15 19.60 -10.14
N HIS A 384 -8.23 19.28 -10.84
CA HIS A 384 -9.58 19.81 -10.60
C HIS A 384 -10.45 18.69 -10.04
N ASN A 385 -10.93 18.85 -8.81
CA ASN A 385 -11.89 17.94 -8.18
C ASN A 385 -13.24 18.65 -8.08
N GLU A 386 -14.34 17.96 -8.40
CA GLU A 386 -15.67 18.57 -8.43
C GLU A 386 -16.15 19.15 -7.09
N PHE A 387 -15.64 18.64 -5.95
CA PHE A 387 -16.00 19.14 -4.61
C PHE A 387 -14.98 20.12 -4.04
N PHE A 388 -13.70 19.96 -4.37
CA PHE A 388 -12.59 20.68 -3.74
C PHE A 388 -11.91 21.70 -4.66
N GLY A 389 -12.40 21.84 -5.92
CA GLY A 389 -11.88 22.79 -6.88
C GLY A 389 -10.46 22.46 -7.35
N ASN A 390 -9.67 23.49 -7.59
CA ASN A 390 -8.33 23.36 -8.18
C ASN A 390 -7.24 23.23 -7.13
N HIS A 391 -6.29 22.32 -7.38
CA HIS A 391 -5.09 22.14 -6.58
C HIS A 391 -3.86 22.01 -7.47
N LEU A 392 -2.78 22.74 -7.11
CA LEU A 392 -1.49 22.65 -7.78
C LEU A 392 -0.50 21.88 -6.91
N SER A 393 0.14 20.87 -7.47
CA SER A 393 1.16 20.04 -6.81
C SER A 393 2.52 20.21 -7.50
N PRO A 394 3.35 21.19 -7.08
CA PRO A 394 4.69 21.39 -7.63
C PRO A 394 5.70 20.40 -7.04
N ARG A 395 6.78 20.17 -7.81
CA ARG A 395 7.97 19.42 -7.42
C ARG A 395 9.21 20.04 -8.05
N ALA A 396 10.30 20.07 -7.28
CA ALA A 396 11.62 20.41 -7.78
C ALA A 396 12.65 19.46 -7.16
N TYR A 397 13.51 18.88 -7.99
CA TYR A 397 14.50 17.91 -7.53
C TYR A 397 15.82 18.08 -8.29
N LEU A 398 16.93 17.96 -7.59
CA LEU A 398 18.28 18.06 -8.15
C LEU A 398 19.03 16.75 -7.90
N VAL A 399 19.69 16.24 -8.93
CA VAL A 399 20.60 15.10 -8.85
C VAL A 399 21.95 15.52 -9.39
N TYR A 400 23.00 15.37 -8.58
CA TYR A 400 24.36 15.68 -8.93
C TYR A 400 25.24 14.46 -8.81
N ASN A 401 25.67 13.91 -9.94
CA ASN A 401 26.65 12.83 -10.03
C ASN A 401 28.05 13.40 -9.77
N ALA A 402 28.44 13.45 -8.49
CA ALA A 402 29.72 14.02 -8.06
C ALA A 402 30.92 13.23 -8.61
N THR A 403 30.74 11.89 -8.70
CA THR A 403 31.67 10.94 -9.35
C THR A 403 30.84 9.83 -10.03
N ASP A 404 31.49 8.93 -10.74
CA ASP A 404 30.81 7.76 -11.35
C ASP A 404 30.14 6.85 -10.32
N THR A 405 30.63 6.93 -9.06
CA THR A 405 30.18 6.09 -7.94
C THR A 405 29.35 6.81 -6.89
N LEU A 406 29.32 8.16 -6.90
CA LEU A 406 28.64 8.97 -5.88
C LEU A 406 27.68 9.96 -6.52
N SER A 407 26.40 9.84 -6.21
CA SER A 407 25.36 10.80 -6.58
C SER A 407 24.80 11.48 -5.33
N LEU A 408 24.69 12.80 -5.37
CA LEU A 408 24.01 13.61 -4.35
C LEU A 408 22.63 14.00 -4.87
N LYS A 409 21.63 13.91 -4.02
CA LYS A 409 20.23 14.15 -4.42
C LYS A 409 19.55 15.05 -3.41
N GLY A 410 18.65 15.89 -3.87
CA GLY A 410 17.83 16.68 -2.96
C GLY A 410 16.69 17.40 -3.66
N GLY A 411 15.63 17.64 -2.92
CA GLY A 411 14.47 18.28 -3.52
C GLY A 411 13.35 18.59 -2.55
N VAL A 412 12.33 19.20 -3.13
CA VAL A 412 11.06 19.49 -2.48
C VAL A 412 9.92 18.93 -3.35
N ALA A 413 9.00 18.23 -2.71
CA ALA A 413 7.82 17.68 -3.37
C ALA A 413 6.57 17.91 -2.51
N THR A 414 5.42 18.09 -3.18
CA THR A 414 4.15 18.28 -2.49
C THR A 414 3.23 17.11 -2.70
N GLY A 415 2.46 16.78 -1.66
CA GLY A 415 1.42 15.76 -1.66
C GLY A 415 0.04 16.36 -1.46
N TYR A 416 -0.95 15.71 -2.03
CA TYR A 416 -2.34 16.11 -1.98
C TYR A 416 -3.23 14.88 -1.88
N LYS A 417 -4.22 14.92 -0.98
CA LYS A 417 -5.23 13.88 -0.85
C LYS A 417 -6.60 14.49 -0.61
N THR A 418 -7.55 14.18 -1.48
CA THR A 418 -8.94 14.54 -1.28
C THR A 418 -9.60 13.67 -0.21
N PRO A 419 -10.51 14.23 0.61
CA PRO A 419 -11.38 13.41 1.44
C PRO A 419 -12.16 12.39 0.60
N ASP A 420 -12.36 11.22 1.16
CA ASP A 420 -13.18 10.19 0.53
C ASP A 420 -14.66 10.58 0.50
N VAL A 421 -15.40 10.03 -0.45
CA VAL A 421 -16.86 10.27 -0.58
C VAL A 421 -17.62 10.04 0.73
N ASN A 422 -17.25 9.01 1.50
CA ASN A 422 -17.91 8.74 2.81
C ASN A 422 -17.57 9.79 3.86
N GLN A 423 -16.40 10.42 3.76
CA GLN A 423 -15.98 11.42 4.74
C GLN A 423 -16.73 12.75 4.56
N ILE A 424 -17.24 13.02 3.35
CA ILE A 424 -17.96 14.25 3.02
C ILE A 424 -19.48 14.08 2.95
N SER A 425 -19.98 12.86 2.77
CA SER A 425 -21.42 12.63 2.63
C SER A 425 -22.15 12.75 3.98
N THR A 426 -23.03 13.75 4.09
CA THR A 426 -23.84 13.95 5.29
C THR A 426 -25.10 13.08 5.32
N GLU A 427 -25.43 12.41 4.23
CA GLU A 427 -26.63 11.56 4.12
C GLU A 427 -26.34 10.07 4.40
N VAL A 428 -25.07 9.70 4.38
CA VAL A 428 -24.60 8.34 4.57
C VAL A 428 -23.82 8.27 5.87
N GLY A 429 -24.35 7.50 6.81
CA GLY A 429 -23.65 7.15 8.04
C GLY A 429 -23.03 5.75 7.91
N THR A 430 -21.85 5.55 8.47
CA THR A 430 -21.27 4.22 8.70
C THR A 430 -21.60 3.76 10.11
N ILE A 431 -22.13 2.55 10.25
CA ILE A 431 -22.44 1.98 11.57
C ILE A 431 -21.22 1.23 12.11
N GLN A 432 -20.85 1.55 13.34
CA GLN A 432 -19.79 0.88 14.08
C GLN A 432 -20.32 0.21 15.35
N GLY A 433 -19.52 -0.69 15.93
CA GLY A 433 -19.73 -1.20 17.28
C GLY A 433 -21.05 -1.95 17.51
N GLY A 434 -21.51 -2.75 16.55
CA GLY A 434 -22.72 -3.56 16.73
C GLY A 434 -24.00 -2.73 16.80
N TRP A 435 -24.11 -1.63 16.02
CA TRP A 435 -25.26 -0.74 15.92
C TRP A 435 -25.32 0.40 16.95
N THR A 436 -24.27 0.62 17.70
CA THR A 436 -24.26 1.62 18.76
C THR A 436 -23.73 3.00 18.33
N ILE A 437 -23.10 3.10 17.17
CA ILE A 437 -22.44 4.32 16.69
C ILE A 437 -22.67 4.49 15.19
N VAL A 438 -22.95 5.72 14.78
CA VAL A 438 -23.10 6.14 13.38
C VAL A 438 -22.13 7.29 13.10
N ASP A 439 -21.19 7.10 12.15
CA ASP A 439 -20.33 8.18 11.67
C ASP A 439 -20.95 8.83 10.43
N PHE A 440 -21.07 10.14 10.45
CA PHE A 440 -21.53 10.96 9.32
C PHE A 440 -20.36 11.69 8.68
N GLY A 441 -20.43 11.86 7.37
CA GLY A 441 -19.50 12.71 6.66
C GLY A 441 -19.63 14.19 7.06
N ASN A 442 -18.57 14.93 6.81
CA ASN A 442 -18.50 16.38 7.01
C ASN A 442 -18.13 17.04 5.68
N LYS A 443 -19.09 17.79 5.10
CA LYS A 443 -18.90 18.52 3.83
C LYS A 443 -17.90 19.68 3.91
N ASP A 444 -17.56 20.12 5.13
CA ASP A 444 -16.64 21.23 5.36
C ASP A 444 -15.18 20.78 5.46
N LEU A 445 -14.91 19.49 5.22
CA LEU A 445 -13.56 18.95 5.18
C LEU A 445 -12.71 19.61 4.09
N LYS A 446 -11.45 19.83 4.42
CA LYS A 446 -10.41 20.27 3.47
C LYS A 446 -9.56 19.08 3.06
N PRO A 447 -9.03 19.07 1.83
CA PRO A 447 -8.02 18.10 1.42
C PRO A 447 -6.78 18.15 2.29
N GLU A 448 -6.21 16.98 2.57
CA GLU A 448 -4.92 16.86 3.24
C GLU A 448 -3.80 17.27 2.29
N LYS A 449 -2.78 17.95 2.81
CA LYS A 449 -1.61 18.40 2.05
C LYS A 449 -0.33 18.02 2.77
N SER A 450 0.72 17.73 2.02
CA SER A 450 2.07 17.58 2.57
C SER A 450 3.10 18.33 1.76
N THR A 451 4.19 18.69 2.42
CA THR A 451 5.41 19.18 1.78
C THR A 451 6.57 18.39 2.37
N THR A 452 7.34 17.77 1.50
CA THR A 452 8.52 17.00 1.88
C THR A 452 9.77 17.71 1.36
N TYR A 453 10.73 17.87 2.24
CA TYR A 453 12.10 18.27 1.94
C TYR A 453 13.00 17.06 2.16
N GLU A 454 13.86 16.76 1.21
CA GLU A 454 14.83 15.67 1.38
C GLU A 454 16.18 16.01 0.75
N VAL A 455 17.23 15.44 1.34
CA VAL A 455 18.58 15.44 0.82
C VAL A 455 19.21 14.10 1.12
N GLY A 456 19.96 13.57 0.17
CA GLY A 456 20.58 12.27 0.31
C GLY A 456 21.80 12.08 -0.57
N ALA A 457 22.45 10.95 -0.35
CA ALA A 457 23.54 10.47 -1.18
C ALA A 457 23.30 9.01 -1.55
N TYR A 458 23.65 8.67 -2.76
CA TYR A 458 23.67 7.28 -3.27
C TYR A 458 25.09 6.96 -3.70
N TYR A 459 25.61 5.83 -3.23
CA TYR A 459 26.94 5.32 -3.55
C TYR A 459 26.82 3.94 -4.16
N ASP A 460 27.53 3.71 -5.26
CA ASP A 460 27.65 2.42 -5.92
C ASP A 460 29.04 2.34 -6.57
N ASN A 461 29.94 1.51 -6.00
CA ASN A 461 31.28 1.33 -6.58
C ASN A 461 31.28 0.37 -7.79
N GLN A 462 30.09 -0.06 -8.24
CA GLN A 462 29.91 -0.99 -9.37
C GLN A 462 30.63 -2.34 -9.19
N ALA A 463 31.05 -2.65 -7.99
CA ALA A 463 31.75 -3.88 -7.62
C ALA A 463 31.01 -4.62 -6.51
N ASP A 464 31.23 -4.25 -5.28
CA ASP A 464 30.79 -5.01 -4.11
C ASP A 464 29.97 -4.20 -3.10
N LEU A 465 29.94 -2.86 -3.19
CA LEU A 465 29.26 -2.01 -2.22
C LEU A 465 28.31 -1.02 -2.87
N ARG A 466 27.04 -1.06 -2.47
CA ARG A 466 26.01 -0.09 -2.77
C ARG A 466 25.37 0.41 -1.48
N GLY A 467 25.01 1.67 -1.43
CA GLY A 467 24.34 2.21 -0.26
C GLY A 467 23.69 3.57 -0.51
N SER A 468 22.80 3.94 0.39
CA SER A 468 22.21 5.26 0.37
C SER A 468 21.99 5.81 1.77
N VAL A 469 22.02 7.12 1.89
CA VAL A 469 21.56 7.87 3.06
C VAL A 469 20.60 8.94 2.61
N THR A 470 19.47 9.08 3.30
CA THR A 470 18.48 10.14 3.05
C THR A 470 18.06 10.76 4.37
N LEU A 471 18.13 12.09 4.43
CA LEU A 471 17.54 12.90 5.48
C LEU A 471 16.26 13.50 4.92
N PHE A 472 15.17 13.42 5.66
CA PHE A 472 13.89 13.93 5.20
C PHE A 472 13.12 14.67 6.29
N ARG A 473 12.25 15.59 5.88
CA ARG A 473 11.26 16.26 6.71
C ARG A 473 9.96 16.43 5.95
N ASN A 474 8.87 15.88 6.51
CA ASN A 474 7.51 15.99 6.00
C ASN A 474 6.70 16.93 6.89
N GLU A 475 6.01 17.89 6.30
CA GLU A 475 5.06 18.77 6.95
C GLU A 475 3.66 18.49 6.42
N PHE A 476 2.79 18.00 7.30
CA PHE A 476 1.37 17.75 7.02
C PHE A 476 0.53 18.94 7.44
N LYS A 477 -0.48 19.24 6.62
CA LYS A 477 -1.53 20.22 6.92
C LYS A 477 -2.91 19.62 6.67
N ASP A 478 -3.88 20.12 7.42
CA ASP A 478 -5.30 19.76 7.28
C ASP A 478 -5.55 18.24 7.42
N LYS A 479 -4.77 17.55 8.29
CA LYS A 479 -4.93 16.10 8.49
C LYS A 479 -6.32 15.76 8.96
N ILE A 480 -6.97 14.78 8.32
CA ILE A 480 -8.32 14.34 8.64
C ILE A 480 -8.25 13.31 9.77
N LEU A 481 -9.04 13.54 10.81
CA LEU A 481 -9.30 12.58 11.88
C LEU A 481 -10.79 12.30 11.95
N ASP A 482 -11.14 11.13 12.47
CA ASP A 482 -12.51 10.83 12.87
C ASP A 482 -12.68 10.94 14.38
N THR A 483 -13.88 11.25 14.79
CA THR A 483 -14.21 11.27 16.21
C THR A 483 -14.33 9.88 16.81
N ASP A 484 -14.25 8.82 16.00
CA ASP A 484 -14.56 7.43 16.36
C ASP A 484 -15.57 7.35 17.54
N GLY A 485 -16.79 6.96 17.26
CA GLY A 485 -17.86 7.01 18.26
C GLY A 485 -17.59 6.22 19.56
N SER A 486 -16.60 5.32 19.59
CA SER A 486 -16.14 4.68 20.84
C SER A 486 -15.44 5.67 21.78
N ASN A 487 -14.93 6.78 21.23
CA ASN A 487 -14.30 7.87 21.99
C ASN A 487 -15.28 8.86 22.58
N VAL A 488 -16.55 8.79 22.16
CA VAL A 488 -17.59 9.76 22.52
C VAL A 488 -18.25 9.45 23.86
N ASN A 489 -17.91 8.35 24.53
CA ASN A 489 -18.50 7.97 25.83
C ASN A 489 -18.28 8.98 26.96
N LYS A 490 -17.54 10.07 26.76
CA LYS A 490 -17.46 11.22 27.68
C LYS A 490 -17.84 12.54 27.05
N ILE A 491 -18.05 12.60 25.75
CA ILE A 491 -18.78 13.72 25.17
C ILE A 491 -20.25 13.37 25.41
N PRO A 492 -21.02 14.20 26.15
CA PRO A 492 -22.43 13.96 26.34
C PRO A 492 -23.02 13.74 24.95
N ALA A 493 -23.73 12.62 24.77
CA ALA A 493 -24.27 12.21 23.47
C ALA A 493 -24.69 13.45 22.68
N PHE A 494 -24.10 13.66 21.52
CA PHE A 494 -24.34 14.87 20.72
C PHE A 494 -25.82 15.00 20.48
N GLY A 495 -26.53 15.87 21.19
CA GLY A 495 -27.93 16.25 21.04
C GLY A 495 -28.96 15.14 20.86
N PRO A 496 -30.21 15.50 20.76
CA PRO A 496 -31.21 14.55 20.33
C PRO A 496 -30.79 14.03 18.94
N CYS A 497 -30.81 12.72 18.79
CA CYS A 497 -30.61 12.04 17.53
C CYS A 497 -31.34 12.78 16.44
N PRO A 498 -30.69 13.22 15.36
CA PRO A 498 -31.43 13.77 14.24
C PRO A 498 -32.50 12.73 13.86
N PRO A 499 -33.72 13.14 13.49
CA PRO A 499 -34.81 12.21 13.13
C PRO A 499 -34.35 11.16 12.11
N SER A 500 -33.38 11.51 11.27
CA SER A 500 -32.73 10.65 10.28
C SER A 500 -31.83 9.55 10.88
N ALA A 501 -31.39 9.67 12.13
CA ALA A 501 -30.49 8.72 12.79
C ALA A 501 -31.19 7.84 13.84
N LYS A 502 -32.50 7.97 14.03
CA LYS A 502 -33.27 7.11 14.94
C LYS A 502 -33.37 5.71 14.36
N ILE A 503 -32.73 4.75 15.02
CA ILE A 503 -32.95 3.33 14.75
C ILE A 503 -34.14 2.89 15.62
N PRO A 504 -35.28 2.51 15.07
CA PRO A 504 -36.51 2.29 15.81
C PRO A 504 -36.40 1.29 16.98
N SER A 505 -35.45 0.37 16.94
CA SER A 505 -35.28 -0.69 17.94
C SER A 505 -34.17 -0.46 18.97
N VAL A 506 -33.35 0.59 18.81
CA VAL A 506 -32.13 0.80 19.63
C VAL A 506 -32.07 2.20 20.24
N GLY A 507 -32.95 3.10 19.81
CA GLY A 507 -32.92 4.50 20.23
C GLY A 507 -31.89 5.31 19.42
N CYS A 508 -31.25 6.26 20.05
CA CYS A 508 -30.20 7.06 19.44
C CYS A 508 -28.84 6.44 19.72
N PRO A 509 -28.17 5.83 18.73
CA PRO A 509 -26.78 5.42 18.93
C PRO A 509 -25.90 6.65 19.12
N GLY A 510 -24.72 6.46 19.70
CA GLY A 510 -23.65 7.45 19.61
C GLY A 510 -23.37 7.78 18.14
N TRP A 511 -22.86 8.95 17.83
CA TRP A 511 -22.48 9.30 16.48
C TRP A 511 -21.17 10.07 16.46
N GLY A 512 -20.46 9.94 15.35
CA GLY A 512 -19.18 10.54 15.09
C GLY A 512 -19.16 11.33 13.78
N THR A 513 -18.10 12.05 13.55
CA THR A 513 -17.86 12.80 12.31
C THR A 513 -16.36 12.92 12.04
N TYR A 514 -16.04 13.45 10.87
CA TYR A 514 -14.67 13.74 10.44
C TYR A 514 -14.38 15.23 10.57
N PHE A 515 -13.12 15.57 10.84
CA PHE A 515 -12.67 16.96 10.92
C PHE A 515 -11.19 17.07 10.62
N ASN A 516 -10.74 18.26 10.19
CA ASN A 516 -9.32 18.51 10.00
C ASN A 516 -8.67 19.04 11.29
N ILE A 517 -7.49 18.54 11.61
CA ILE A 517 -6.56 19.13 12.58
C ILE A 517 -5.48 19.92 11.84
N GLU A 518 -4.69 20.75 12.56
CA GLU A 518 -3.60 21.54 11.96
C GLU A 518 -2.67 20.64 11.12
N GLY A 519 -2.24 19.49 11.66
CA GLY A 519 -1.44 18.54 10.91
C GLY A 519 -0.50 17.71 11.74
N ALA A 520 0.64 17.34 11.15
CA ALA A 520 1.73 16.63 11.79
C ALA A 520 3.06 16.97 11.12
N THR A 521 4.16 16.82 11.85
CA THR A 521 5.51 16.88 11.30
C THR A 521 6.17 15.54 11.50
N VAL A 522 6.86 15.04 10.47
CA VAL A 522 7.69 13.82 10.53
C VAL A 522 9.05 14.14 9.95
N TRP A 523 10.12 13.74 10.62
CA TRP A 523 11.47 13.86 10.10
C TRP A 523 12.29 12.62 10.48
N GLY A 524 13.32 12.34 9.71
CA GLY A 524 14.11 11.15 9.96
C GLY A 524 15.33 10.99 9.06
N VAL A 525 15.97 9.84 9.28
CA VAL A 525 17.12 9.37 8.53
C VAL A 525 16.83 7.95 8.04
N GLU A 526 17.09 7.71 6.77
CA GLU A 526 17.02 6.40 6.14
C GLU A 526 18.39 6.02 5.63
N LEU A 527 18.84 4.82 5.98
CA LEU A 527 20.08 4.22 5.49
C LEU A 527 19.75 2.91 4.79
N SER A 528 20.39 2.62 3.69
CA SER A 528 20.42 1.28 3.09
C SER A 528 21.82 0.94 2.66
N GLY A 529 22.17 -0.34 2.72
CA GLY A 529 23.45 -0.87 2.28
C GLY A 529 23.32 -2.30 1.78
N ASP A 530 24.05 -2.59 0.72
CA ASP A 530 24.20 -3.91 0.13
C ASP A 530 25.68 -4.14 -0.14
N TYR A 531 26.26 -5.14 0.51
CA TYR A 531 27.70 -5.41 0.47
C TYR A 531 27.99 -6.87 0.15
N ASP A 532 28.60 -7.11 -0.99
CA ASP A 532 29.12 -8.42 -1.38
C ASP A 532 30.46 -8.68 -0.66
N ILE A 533 30.40 -9.19 0.58
CA ILE A 533 31.57 -9.49 1.42
C ILE A 533 32.53 -10.48 0.69
N LEU A 534 31.91 -11.43 0.00
CA LEU A 534 32.56 -12.40 -0.89
C LEU A 534 31.67 -12.61 -2.11
N SER A 535 32.15 -13.17 -3.18
CA SER A 535 31.37 -13.50 -4.37
C SER A 535 30.13 -14.38 -4.09
N ASN A 536 30.10 -15.05 -2.94
CA ASN A 536 28.99 -15.91 -2.51
C ASN A 536 28.41 -15.53 -1.15
N LEU A 537 28.83 -14.41 -0.56
CA LEU A 537 28.36 -13.93 0.75
C LEU A 537 28.01 -12.44 0.66
N ASN A 538 26.73 -12.12 0.77
CA ASN A 538 26.19 -10.76 0.69
C ASN A 538 25.53 -10.36 2.01
N LEU A 539 25.73 -9.12 2.42
CA LEU A 539 25.03 -8.46 3.53
C LEU A 539 24.18 -7.33 2.99
N SER A 540 22.87 -7.47 3.11
CA SER A 540 21.91 -6.38 2.83
C SER A 540 21.36 -5.85 4.15
N SER A 541 21.28 -4.53 4.31
CA SER A 541 20.75 -3.92 5.52
C SER A 541 20.03 -2.61 5.23
N ASN A 542 19.04 -2.30 6.05
CA ASN A 542 18.40 -1.00 6.05
C ASN A 542 18.08 -0.56 7.49
N TYR A 543 18.18 0.73 7.72
CA TYR A 543 17.86 1.34 9.00
C TYR A 543 17.05 2.61 8.77
N THR A 544 16.04 2.81 9.62
CA THR A 544 15.25 4.05 9.64
C THR A 544 15.17 4.59 11.06
N TYR A 545 15.49 5.85 11.21
CA TYR A 545 15.11 6.68 12.34
C TYR A 545 13.97 7.61 11.92
N ASN A 546 12.88 7.61 12.67
CA ASN A 546 11.66 8.32 12.31
C ASN A 546 11.06 9.00 13.55
N LYS A 547 10.98 10.32 13.56
CA LYS A 547 10.38 11.08 14.67
C LYS A 547 9.22 11.91 14.18
N SER A 548 8.07 11.76 14.82
CA SER A 548 6.85 12.45 14.44
C SER A 548 6.24 13.24 15.60
N LYS A 549 5.46 14.27 15.26
CA LYS A 549 4.73 15.08 16.22
C LYS A 549 3.40 15.54 15.61
N ILE A 550 2.30 15.20 16.28
CA ILE A 550 0.96 15.66 15.91
C ILE A 550 0.77 17.09 16.42
N LYS A 551 0.14 17.93 15.61
CA LYS A 551 -0.29 19.29 15.93
C LYS A 551 -1.79 19.38 15.74
N THR A 552 -2.53 19.51 16.81
CA THR A 552 -3.99 19.49 16.74
C THR A 552 -4.59 20.85 16.40
N GLY A 553 -3.96 21.96 16.76
CA GLY A 553 -4.39 23.32 16.42
C GLY A 553 -5.71 23.73 17.09
N ASN A 554 -6.31 22.88 17.93
CA ASN A 554 -7.58 23.12 18.61
C ASN A 554 -8.74 23.61 17.70
N PRO A 555 -9.05 22.92 16.59
CA PRO A 555 -10.10 23.34 15.67
C PRO A 555 -11.46 23.33 16.37
N THR A 556 -12.39 24.09 15.79
CA THR A 556 -13.81 24.03 16.16
C THR A 556 -14.46 22.91 15.36
N ILE A 557 -15.09 21.95 16.03
CA ILE A 557 -15.82 20.85 15.43
C ILE A 557 -17.29 21.26 15.41
N ASN A 558 -17.89 21.38 14.21
CA ASN A 558 -19.31 21.63 14.07
C ASN A 558 -20.09 20.36 14.42
N THR A 559 -20.86 20.42 15.49
CA THR A 559 -21.71 19.32 15.93
C THR A 559 -23.18 19.75 15.86
N PRO A 560 -24.16 18.84 15.80
CA PRO A 560 -25.57 19.20 15.84
C PRO A 560 -26.02 19.89 17.12
N ARG A 561 -25.21 19.85 18.18
CA ARG A 561 -25.45 20.64 19.41
C ARG A 561 -24.85 22.03 19.35
N GLY A 562 -24.16 22.36 18.27
CA GLY A 562 -23.41 23.58 18.11
C GLY A 562 -21.91 23.33 18.04
N PRO A 563 -21.12 24.37 17.86
CA PRO A 563 -19.67 24.27 17.74
C PRO A 563 -19.05 23.85 19.09
N MET A 564 -18.11 22.91 19.04
CA MET A 564 -17.33 22.42 20.17
C MET A 564 -15.84 22.60 19.86
N LYS A 565 -15.04 22.93 20.86
CA LYS A 565 -13.59 22.98 20.70
C LYS A 565 -12.97 21.58 20.76
N PHE A 566 -11.96 21.34 19.94
CA PHE A 566 -11.22 20.08 19.95
C PHE A 566 -10.60 19.79 21.33
N SER A 567 -10.17 20.82 22.05
CA SER A 567 -9.64 20.71 23.43
C SER A 567 -10.63 20.12 24.44
N GLU A 568 -11.91 20.13 24.13
CA GLU A 568 -12.98 19.55 24.96
C GLU A 568 -13.17 18.05 24.67
N THR A 569 -12.50 17.53 23.65
CA THR A 569 -12.54 16.12 23.26
C THR A 569 -11.39 15.32 23.90
N ASN A 570 -11.57 14.01 24.02
CA ASN A 570 -10.48 13.14 24.45
C ASN A 570 -9.31 13.08 23.45
N LEU A 571 -9.56 13.47 22.20
CA LEU A 571 -8.55 13.51 21.13
C LEU A 571 -7.55 14.65 21.33
N ALA A 572 -7.85 15.64 22.15
CA ALA A 572 -6.89 16.69 22.55
C ALA A 572 -5.58 16.14 23.12
N ARG A 573 -5.63 14.92 23.69
CA ARG A 573 -4.44 14.22 24.19
C ARG A 573 -3.46 13.81 23.10
N LEU A 574 -3.86 13.84 21.84
CA LEU A 574 -2.97 13.56 20.70
C LEU A 574 -1.99 14.71 20.45
N ASP A 575 -2.28 15.92 20.94
CA ASP A 575 -1.39 17.07 20.73
C ASP A 575 0.02 16.82 21.28
N GLY A 576 1.00 17.04 20.43
CA GLY A 576 2.41 16.83 20.77
C GLY A 576 2.86 15.36 20.80
N LYS A 577 1.97 14.38 20.59
CA LYS A 577 2.29 12.94 20.56
C LYS A 577 2.82 12.51 19.20
N SER A 578 3.49 11.36 19.17
CA SER A 578 3.92 10.71 17.95
C SER A 578 2.74 10.16 17.15
N LEU A 579 2.90 10.03 15.84
CA LEU A 579 1.96 9.29 15.00
C LEU A 579 1.88 7.83 15.46
N THR A 580 0.69 7.27 15.35
CA THR A 580 0.42 5.90 15.80
C THR A 580 1.02 4.87 14.84
N ALA A 581 1.35 3.68 15.36
CA ALA A 581 1.85 2.54 14.60
C ALA A 581 3.15 2.81 13.80
N THR A 582 3.94 3.80 14.21
CA THR A 582 5.22 4.13 13.57
C THR A 582 6.34 3.99 14.58
N PRO A 583 7.24 2.99 14.43
CA PRO A 583 8.42 2.85 15.28
C PRO A 583 9.37 4.04 15.08
N GLU A 584 10.06 4.47 16.16
CA GLU A 584 11.12 5.46 16.01
C GLU A 584 12.37 4.87 15.33
N HIS A 585 12.66 3.60 15.60
CA HIS A 585 13.80 2.90 15.02
C HIS A 585 13.33 1.58 14.40
N THR A 586 13.72 1.35 13.16
CA THR A 586 13.65 0.05 12.51
C THR A 586 15.01 -0.31 11.93
N LEU A 587 15.43 -1.56 12.09
CA LEU A 587 16.65 -2.11 11.51
C LEU A 587 16.34 -3.49 10.95
N HIS A 588 16.69 -3.70 9.70
CA HIS A 588 16.63 -5.01 9.07
C HIS A 588 18.02 -5.31 8.47
N ALA A 589 18.54 -6.49 8.74
CA ALA A 589 19.82 -6.94 8.20
C ALA A 589 19.69 -8.40 7.78
N THR A 590 20.13 -8.73 6.57
CA THR A 590 20.07 -10.09 6.02
C THR A 590 21.44 -10.48 5.46
N LEU A 591 22.02 -11.52 6.01
CA LEU A 591 23.22 -12.16 5.50
C LEU A 591 22.78 -13.30 4.57
N THR A 592 23.12 -13.21 3.30
CA THR A 592 22.84 -14.23 2.28
C THR A 592 24.10 -14.96 1.90
N TYR A 593 24.08 -16.29 1.98
CA TYR A 593 25.21 -17.16 1.61
C TYR A 593 24.80 -18.16 0.52
N LYS A 594 25.60 -18.24 -0.54
CA LYS A 594 25.42 -19.17 -1.67
C LYS A 594 26.59 -20.17 -1.67
N PRO A 595 26.53 -21.27 -0.87
CA PRO A 595 27.62 -22.25 -0.81
C PRO A 595 27.93 -22.87 -2.18
N VAL A 596 26.90 -23.05 -2.99
CA VAL A 596 26.98 -23.44 -4.41
C VAL A 596 25.93 -22.67 -5.20
N LYS A 597 26.07 -22.60 -6.52
CA LYS A 597 25.13 -21.81 -7.37
C LYS A 597 23.64 -22.19 -7.21
N SER A 598 23.38 -23.45 -6.93
CA SER A 598 22.00 -23.98 -6.78
C SER A 598 21.43 -23.84 -5.37
N VAL A 599 22.20 -23.39 -4.37
CA VAL A 599 21.74 -23.26 -2.99
C VAL A 599 21.94 -21.83 -2.49
N LYS A 600 20.87 -21.22 -2.02
CA LYS A 600 20.86 -19.92 -1.35
C LYS A 600 20.38 -20.12 0.09
N THR A 601 21.15 -19.67 1.06
CA THR A 601 20.73 -19.61 2.47
C THR A 601 20.72 -18.16 2.94
N PHE A 602 19.92 -17.85 3.95
CA PHE A 602 19.96 -16.54 4.56
C PHE A 602 19.78 -16.61 6.08
N PHE A 603 20.29 -15.58 6.75
CA PHE A 603 20.02 -15.30 8.16
C PHE A 603 19.66 -13.82 8.28
N GLY A 604 18.47 -13.54 8.80
CA GLY A 604 17.91 -12.19 8.95
C GLY A 604 17.75 -11.81 10.42
N ALA A 605 17.95 -10.53 10.72
CA ALA A 605 17.65 -9.91 12.00
C ALA A 605 16.78 -8.67 11.77
N ASN A 606 15.64 -8.59 12.48
CA ASN A 606 14.67 -7.51 12.33
C ASN A 606 14.41 -6.89 13.71
N TYR A 607 14.68 -5.61 13.85
CA TYR A 607 14.44 -4.84 15.05
C TYR A 607 13.45 -3.71 14.79
N GLU A 608 12.47 -3.58 15.64
CA GLU A 608 11.55 -2.45 15.71
C GLU A 608 11.48 -1.94 17.14
N SER A 609 11.67 -0.64 17.32
CA SER A 609 11.45 -0.01 18.61
C SER A 609 9.97 -0.02 19.02
N LYS A 610 9.72 0.35 20.25
CA LYS A 610 8.36 0.52 20.80
C LYS A 610 7.49 1.40 19.91
N LEU A 611 6.19 1.11 19.91
CA LEU A 611 5.16 1.84 19.17
C LEU A 611 4.31 2.67 20.09
N THR A 612 3.83 3.82 19.63
CA THR A 612 2.69 4.51 20.24
C THR A 612 1.41 3.89 19.67
N SER A 613 0.54 3.38 20.52
CA SER A 613 -0.77 2.89 20.14
C SER A 613 -1.87 3.73 20.78
N VAL A 614 -2.98 3.94 20.06
CA VAL A 614 -4.19 4.55 20.61
C VAL A 614 -5.23 3.45 20.74
N ASN A 615 -5.60 3.09 21.95
CA ASN A 615 -6.64 2.10 22.20
C ASN A 615 -8.01 2.80 22.27
N PHE A 616 -8.82 2.61 21.25
CA PHE A 616 -10.16 3.18 21.13
C PHE A 616 -11.26 2.37 21.85
N GLY A 617 -10.95 1.19 22.42
CA GLY A 617 -11.95 0.24 22.90
C GLY A 617 -12.39 0.37 24.36
N ALA A 618 -11.54 0.74 25.29
CA ALA A 618 -11.83 0.74 26.74
C ALA A 618 -11.42 2.08 27.38
N GLY A 619 -12.16 3.13 27.10
CA GLY A 619 -12.00 4.43 27.77
C GLY A 619 -10.86 5.30 27.22
N ASN A 620 -10.54 5.22 25.94
CA ASN A 620 -9.67 6.16 25.22
C ASN A 620 -8.28 6.35 25.83
N ARG A 621 -7.58 5.30 26.09
CA ARG A 621 -6.23 5.37 26.59
C ARG A 621 -5.27 5.45 25.42
N VAL A 622 -4.64 6.62 25.23
CA VAL A 622 -3.38 6.68 24.48
C VAL A 622 -2.38 5.86 25.29
N ARG A 623 -1.99 4.70 24.80
CA ARG A 623 -0.92 3.93 25.40
C ARG A 623 0.36 4.24 24.68
N GLU A 624 1.26 4.86 25.41
CA GLU A 624 2.66 4.92 25.03
C GLU A 624 3.27 3.57 25.43
N ASN A 625 3.97 2.95 24.50
CA ASN A 625 4.90 1.85 24.71
C ASN A 625 4.33 0.42 24.62
N THR A 626 4.25 -0.07 23.40
CA THR A 626 4.52 -1.50 23.18
C THR A 626 6.03 -1.77 23.40
N LYS A 627 6.41 -2.99 23.76
CA LYS A 627 7.82 -3.37 23.91
C LYS A 627 8.55 -3.34 22.56
N ASP A 628 9.85 -3.17 22.58
CA ASP A 628 10.70 -3.39 21.41
C ASP A 628 10.55 -4.83 20.92
N LEU A 629 10.69 -5.03 19.63
CA LEU A 629 10.63 -6.35 18.99
C LEU A 629 11.93 -6.62 18.23
N LEU A 630 12.59 -7.72 18.58
CA LEU A 630 13.72 -8.25 17.84
C LEU A 630 13.39 -9.67 17.43
N THR A 631 13.34 -9.93 16.12
CA THR A 631 13.10 -11.24 15.54
C THR A 631 14.26 -11.67 14.65
N PHE A 632 14.41 -12.97 14.49
CA PHE A 632 15.42 -13.56 13.62
C PHE A 632 14.75 -14.55 12.68
N ASP A 633 15.20 -14.54 11.43
CA ASP A 633 14.69 -15.36 10.35
C ASP A 633 15.86 -16.14 9.71
N THR A 634 15.58 -17.30 9.17
CA THR A 634 16.58 -18.08 8.40
C THR A 634 15.87 -18.92 7.36
N GLY A 635 16.60 -19.33 6.34
CA GLY A 635 16.02 -20.19 5.33
C GLY A 635 17.03 -20.71 4.32
N VAL A 636 16.56 -21.65 3.53
CA VAL A 636 17.29 -22.26 2.43
C VAL A 636 16.38 -22.42 1.21
N SER A 637 16.88 -22.03 0.05
CA SER A 637 16.29 -22.33 -1.25
C SER A 637 17.28 -23.15 -2.06
N TRP A 638 16.78 -24.23 -2.65
CA TRP A 638 17.56 -25.14 -3.48
C TRP A 638 16.93 -25.28 -4.85
N ASP A 639 17.65 -24.82 -5.88
CA ASP A 639 17.33 -25.08 -7.28
C ASP A 639 17.81 -26.52 -7.59
N ALA A 640 16.91 -27.51 -7.38
CA ALA A 640 17.21 -28.93 -7.59
C ALA A 640 17.57 -29.22 -9.06
N ASN A 641 17.03 -28.45 -9.99
CA ASN A 641 17.41 -28.35 -11.39
C ASN A 641 16.88 -27.02 -11.96
N LYS A 642 17.07 -26.78 -13.28
CA LYS A 642 16.62 -25.54 -13.94
C LYS A 642 15.09 -25.33 -13.91
N HIS A 643 14.32 -26.35 -13.56
CA HIS A 643 12.86 -26.32 -13.55
C HIS A 643 12.24 -26.44 -12.16
N LEU A 644 12.97 -26.83 -11.13
CA LEU A 644 12.43 -27.13 -9.80
C LEU A 644 13.21 -26.42 -8.71
N THR A 645 12.53 -25.59 -7.94
CA THR A 645 13.04 -24.92 -6.74
C THR A 645 12.27 -25.39 -5.51
N LEU A 646 13.00 -25.75 -4.46
CA LEU A 646 12.49 -26.09 -3.13
C LEU A 646 12.96 -25.02 -2.15
N SER A 647 12.06 -24.50 -1.31
CA SER A 647 12.38 -23.51 -0.28
C SER A 647 11.85 -23.94 1.08
N LEU A 648 12.64 -23.72 2.11
CA LEU A 648 12.29 -23.89 3.51
C LEU A 648 12.77 -22.67 4.29
N ASN A 649 11.86 -21.90 4.86
CA ASN A 649 12.18 -20.74 5.67
C ASN A 649 11.57 -20.88 7.06
N ALA A 650 12.28 -20.39 8.08
CA ALA A 650 11.82 -20.26 9.45
C ALA A 650 11.85 -18.78 9.83
N TYR A 651 10.70 -18.22 10.10
CA TYR A 651 10.55 -16.82 10.51
C TYR A 651 10.32 -16.74 12.00
N ASN A 652 10.87 -15.69 12.62
CA ASN A 652 10.77 -15.44 14.06
C ASN A 652 11.17 -16.68 14.89
N ILE A 653 12.37 -17.21 14.64
CA ILE A 653 12.85 -18.51 15.18
C ILE A 653 12.82 -18.59 16.71
N PHE A 654 12.89 -17.44 17.41
CA PHE A 654 12.83 -17.38 18.88
C PHE A 654 11.41 -17.13 19.42
N ASP A 655 10.40 -17.16 18.56
CA ASP A 655 8.97 -17.02 18.91
C ASP A 655 8.66 -15.76 19.73
N LYS A 656 9.27 -14.63 19.35
CA LYS A 656 9.03 -13.34 20.01
C LYS A 656 7.79 -12.68 19.42
N VAL A 657 6.84 -12.33 20.25
CA VAL A 657 5.65 -11.59 19.86
C VAL A 657 5.52 -10.35 20.73
N ARG A 658 5.07 -9.28 20.11
CA ARG A 658 4.71 -8.06 20.83
C ARG A 658 3.25 -8.21 21.23
N TYR A 659 3.03 -8.54 22.51
CA TYR A 659 1.69 -8.43 23.09
C TYR A 659 1.51 -7.02 23.61
N ASP A 660 0.41 -6.36 23.26
CA ASP A 660 -0.11 -5.34 24.12
C ASP A 660 -0.68 -6.09 25.35
N GLU A 661 -0.04 -5.96 26.53
CA GLU A 661 -0.46 -6.58 27.78
C GLU A 661 -1.79 -6.03 28.31
N ALA A 662 -2.41 -5.15 27.56
CA ALA A 662 -3.75 -4.70 27.83
C ALA A 662 -4.77 -5.71 27.37
N LEU A 663 -4.96 -6.72 28.17
CA LEU A 663 -6.28 -7.32 28.28
C LEU A 663 -7.28 -6.19 28.55
N ALA A 664 -8.25 -6.00 27.65
CA ALA A 664 -9.44 -5.27 28.04
C ALA A 664 -10.05 -5.95 29.26
N ASP A 665 -10.79 -5.21 30.08
CA ASP A 665 -11.47 -5.73 31.27
C ASP A 665 -12.41 -6.91 30.98
N ASP A 666 -12.67 -7.20 29.71
CA ASP A 666 -13.48 -8.31 29.21
C ASP A 666 -12.65 -9.52 28.72
N GLY A 667 -11.34 -9.53 28.90
CA GLY A 667 -10.44 -10.60 28.51
C GLY A 667 -10.16 -10.68 27.01
N ASN A 668 -10.45 -9.64 26.24
CA ASN A 668 -10.17 -9.58 24.81
C ASN A 668 -8.80 -8.93 24.56
N TYR A 669 -7.97 -9.56 23.74
CA TYR A 669 -6.78 -8.93 23.17
C TYR A 669 -7.24 -8.01 22.03
N TYR A 670 -7.04 -6.72 22.19
CA TYR A 670 -7.20 -5.78 21.10
C TYR A 670 -5.81 -5.46 20.58
N TRP A 671 -5.62 -5.54 19.28
CA TRP A 671 -4.51 -5.09 18.43
C TRP A 671 -3.59 -6.19 17.91
N TYR A 672 -3.62 -6.24 16.61
CA TYR A 672 -2.71 -6.81 15.61
C TYR A 672 -1.78 -7.91 16.16
N PRO A 673 -2.25 -9.13 16.30
CA PRO A 673 -1.39 -10.23 16.67
C PRO A 673 -0.28 -10.33 15.64
N GLN A 674 0.95 -10.22 16.10
CA GLN A 674 2.08 -10.57 15.26
C GLN A 674 2.14 -12.10 15.20
N GLU A 675 2.46 -12.62 14.01
CA GLU A 675 2.69 -14.04 13.88
C GLU A 675 3.96 -14.40 14.65
N GLY A 676 3.86 -15.42 15.51
CA GLY A 676 5.00 -15.99 16.21
C GLY A 676 5.91 -16.77 15.27
N ARG A 677 6.61 -17.78 15.82
CA ARG A 677 7.46 -18.63 15.01
C ARG A 677 6.65 -19.42 14.00
N ARG A 678 7.07 -19.36 12.72
CA ARG A 678 6.45 -20.06 11.60
C ARG A 678 7.48 -20.66 10.66
N PHE A 679 7.12 -21.80 10.08
CA PHE A 679 7.88 -22.47 9.05
C PHE A 679 7.12 -22.39 7.73
N TRP A 680 7.81 -21.99 6.68
CA TRP A 680 7.26 -21.90 5.34
C TRP A 680 7.99 -22.82 4.39
N PHE A 681 7.21 -23.62 3.66
CA PHE A 681 7.71 -24.57 2.67
C PHE A 681 7.11 -24.20 1.32
N LYS A 682 7.94 -24.21 0.27
CA LYS A 682 7.48 -24.01 -1.11
C LYS A 682 8.13 -24.99 -2.04
N VAL A 683 7.34 -25.51 -2.97
CA VAL A 683 7.77 -26.21 -4.18
C VAL A 683 7.33 -25.37 -5.36
N ALA A 684 8.26 -24.97 -6.21
CA ALA A 684 7.96 -24.18 -7.41
C ALA A 684 8.57 -24.85 -8.64
N ALA A 685 7.75 -25.01 -9.68
CA ALA A 685 8.18 -25.49 -10.99
C ALA A 685 8.16 -24.32 -11.98
N LYS A 686 9.25 -24.16 -12.78
CA LYS A 686 9.38 -23.13 -13.81
C LYS A 686 9.90 -23.73 -15.13
N TRP A 687 9.49 -23.16 -16.23
CA TRP A 687 9.92 -23.58 -17.58
C TRP A 687 9.98 -22.41 -18.56
#